data_5c8a247c4116f4969ada1e45b8648966
#
_entry.id   5c8a247c4116f4969ada1e45b8648966
#
_cell.length_a   1.000
_cell.length_b   1.000
_cell.length_c   1.000
_cell.angle_alpha   90.00
_cell.angle_beta   90.00
_cell.angle_gamma   90.00
#
_symmetry.space_group_name_H-M   'P 1'
#
loop_
_entity.id
_entity.type
_entity.pdbx_description
1 polymer ?
#
loop_
_entity_poly.entity_id
_entity_poly.type
_entity_poly.pdbx_seq_one_letter_code
_entity_poly.pdbx_strand_id
1 'polypeptide(L)'
;MSLRQSIVTLYTLFTFLSRGISQDSIPIGKWRDHLPYHSTIDVSAGNNKIFCATPYSVFSIDLSENSVSRMSRINGLHETGVAAINYNEITDKLFIGYRNSNIDIVYRNDIFNVPEIKLDNIVGDKTIYNVFSSGKYFYLSTGLGIVVIDADKYEVKDSWFISNNGGQVKVNGFTADNSFFYAATDEGLKITSINTVDLANYLNWQNISGVNGLSAGVCNNVINAQNKIFVTKNDSVFVLNGLNWNLFFTEPGWKILNINSSPGKIIVCQKKNDGSAKVTSLNTDGTIARTIQQSGLIEQPKKTILLSNDYWVADSIGGLTKFMSIGFENYDLNSPQSIATGEIVFVNNNFYATAGSVNENWQKQNNKDGIYKFSEGQWTNYNNKHSAQFDSLPDLISVAIDPRDETIWAGSYGGGLLHIKAGNSFEVFKQNSSIGQTTFDPGSYRVSGLAFDKENNLWISNYGAAQNIVVRKNDGSWKTFAPPFALNENAASQIIVDDEGQKWIVSPKGNGLIVFNNNKTIDNATDDKWKLYRSGAGIGNLPTNNVLSVAKDKNGFIWVGTNDGVAVVQCPQNVFSSQGCDAVLPVVTQGGFNQYLFKGEEVRSIAVDGADRKWVATKNGAWLVSAEGDKVIYRFTETNSPLLSNDVKRIAIDGKTGETFFATANGISSFRSTATEGSETNTNVLVFPNPVPPGYGGTIAIRGLVNNAIVKITEMDGRLVYQTKALGGQAVWDGKDYKGRRISSGVYLVLISDEGRKENLATKIVFISK
;
A
#
# COMPACT_ATOMS: atom_id res chain seq x y z
N MET A 1 -47.46 7.49 -36.44
CA MET A 1 -46.28 7.11 -35.61
C MET A 1 -46.63 5.85 -34.86
N SER A 2 -45.98 4.74 -35.15
CA SER A 2 -46.39 3.42 -34.67
C SER A 2 -45.90 3.17 -33.25
N LEU A 3 -46.66 2.39 -32.51
CA LEU A 3 -46.37 1.94 -31.11
C LEU A 3 -44.92 1.42 -30.91
N ARG A 4 -44.27 0.96 -31.98
CA ARG A 4 -42.87 0.52 -31.99
C ARG A 4 -41.84 1.66 -31.84
N GLN A 5 -42.11 2.85 -32.33
CA GLN A 5 -41.19 3.98 -32.14
C GLN A 5 -41.25 4.55 -30.73
N SER A 6 -42.42 4.51 -30.08
CA SER A 6 -42.57 4.94 -28.67
C SER A 6 -41.86 4.01 -27.70
N ILE A 7 -41.83 2.67 -27.95
CA ILE A 7 -41.15 1.69 -27.13
C ILE A 7 -39.61 1.80 -27.26
N VAL A 8 -39.09 2.06 -28.45
CA VAL A 8 -37.63 2.24 -28.66
C VAL A 8 -37.15 3.54 -28.01
N THR A 9 -37.96 4.62 -28.06
CA THR A 9 -37.61 5.89 -27.41
C THR A 9 -37.66 5.77 -25.87
N LEU A 10 -38.58 4.96 -25.33
CA LEU A 10 -38.65 4.69 -23.88
C LEU A 10 -37.51 3.80 -23.42
N TYR A 11 -37.06 2.84 -24.22
CA TYR A 11 -35.91 1.96 -23.88
C TYR A 11 -34.59 2.72 -23.93
N THR A 12 -34.39 3.65 -24.87
CA THR A 12 -33.22 4.52 -24.93
C THR A 12 -33.20 5.56 -23.80
N LEU A 13 -34.36 6.02 -23.33
CA LEU A 13 -34.41 6.93 -22.19
C LEU A 13 -34.11 6.20 -20.85
N PHE A 14 -34.50 4.92 -20.70
CA PHE A 14 -34.23 4.13 -19.49
C PHE A 14 -32.78 3.67 -19.38
N THR A 15 -32.06 3.51 -20.50
CA THR A 15 -30.62 3.14 -20.45
C THR A 15 -29.73 4.33 -20.13
N PHE A 16 -30.18 5.56 -20.20
CA PHE A 16 -29.44 6.74 -19.77
C PHE A 16 -29.64 7.13 -18.29
N LEU A 17 -30.63 6.55 -17.60
CA LEU A 17 -30.94 6.86 -16.19
C LEU A 17 -30.32 5.91 -15.17
N SER A 18 -29.57 4.89 -15.60
CA SER A 18 -28.95 3.93 -14.68
C SER A 18 -27.42 4.02 -14.57
N ARG A 19 -26.78 5.09 -15.03
CA ARG A 19 -25.49 5.48 -14.46
C ARG A 19 -25.78 6.23 -13.17
N GLY A 20 -26.08 5.45 -12.12
CA GLY A 20 -25.92 5.94 -10.77
C GLY A 20 -24.52 6.54 -10.69
N ILE A 21 -24.44 7.83 -10.36
CA ILE A 21 -23.18 8.46 -9.98
C ILE A 21 -22.68 7.63 -8.80
N SER A 22 -21.82 6.66 -9.08
CA SER A 22 -21.06 5.96 -8.05
C SER A 22 -20.31 7.05 -7.29
N GLN A 23 -20.63 7.18 -6.03
CA GLN A 23 -20.01 8.17 -5.18
C GLN A 23 -18.57 7.73 -4.96
N ASP A 24 -17.63 8.25 -5.76
CA ASP A 24 -16.19 7.92 -5.71
C ASP A 24 -15.54 8.19 -4.35
N SER A 25 -16.19 8.96 -3.49
CA SER A 25 -15.64 9.33 -2.19
C SER A 25 -16.19 8.45 -1.07
N ILE A 26 -15.30 7.85 -0.29
CA ILE A 26 -15.66 7.12 0.94
C ILE A 26 -16.31 8.05 1.97
N PRO A 27 -17.15 7.57 2.90
CA PRO A 27 -17.72 8.38 3.99
C PRO A 27 -16.63 8.96 4.91
N ILE A 28 -16.90 10.13 5.49
CA ILE A 28 -16.00 10.76 6.47
C ILE A 28 -15.75 9.83 7.64
N GLY A 29 -14.49 9.69 8.04
CA GLY A 29 -14.05 8.78 9.10
C GLY A 29 -13.91 7.33 8.68
N LYS A 30 -14.06 7.02 7.39
CA LYS A 30 -13.86 5.67 6.84
C LYS A 30 -12.52 5.54 6.11
N TRP A 31 -12.07 4.29 6.01
CA TRP A 31 -10.84 3.90 5.35
C TRP A 31 -11.12 3.19 4.03
N ARG A 32 -10.15 3.23 3.12
CA ARG A 32 -10.09 2.46 1.87
C ARG A 32 -8.67 1.91 1.71
N ASP A 33 -8.55 0.69 1.19
CA ASP A 33 -7.26 0.16 0.75
C ASP A 33 -7.01 0.38 -0.74
N HIS A 34 -5.73 0.41 -1.08
CA HIS A 34 -5.22 0.50 -2.44
C HIS A 34 -4.09 -0.52 -2.58
N LEU A 35 -4.40 -1.79 -2.26
CA LEU A 35 -3.42 -2.87 -2.25
C LEU A 35 -3.19 -3.43 -3.65
N PRO A 36 -1.98 -3.92 -3.96
CA PRO A 36 -1.71 -4.63 -5.19
C PRO A 36 -2.28 -6.05 -5.13
N TYR A 37 -3.17 -6.37 -6.06
CA TYR A 37 -3.83 -7.69 -6.16
C TYR A 37 -3.25 -8.57 -7.28
N HIS A 38 -2.36 -8.04 -8.10
CA HIS A 38 -1.80 -8.74 -9.24
C HIS A 38 -0.85 -9.88 -8.82
N SER A 39 -0.01 -9.70 -7.80
CA SER A 39 0.96 -10.71 -7.35
C SER A 39 0.29 -11.78 -6.49
N THR A 40 -0.11 -12.91 -7.07
CA THR A 40 -0.78 -13.99 -6.34
C THR A 40 0.20 -15.07 -5.87
N ILE A 41 0.03 -15.53 -4.62
CA ILE A 41 0.99 -16.43 -3.95
C ILE A 41 0.39 -17.77 -3.54
N ASP A 42 -0.93 -17.84 -3.35
CA ASP A 42 -1.61 -19.06 -2.93
C ASP A 42 -3.06 -19.06 -3.44
N VAL A 43 -3.63 -20.23 -3.65
CA VAL A 43 -5.03 -20.42 -4.08
C VAL A 43 -5.64 -21.62 -3.38
N SER A 44 -6.91 -21.47 -2.94
CA SER A 44 -7.70 -22.51 -2.32
C SER A 44 -9.15 -22.43 -2.80
N ALA A 45 -9.86 -23.55 -2.86
CA ALA A 45 -11.26 -23.59 -3.26
C ALA A 45 -12.14 -24.15 -2.15
N GLY A 46 -13.38 -23.66 -2.06
CA GLY A 46 -14.40 -24.19 -1.16
C GLY A 46 -15.62 -23.27 -1.10
N ASN A 47 -16.75 -23.81 -0.67
CA ASN A 47 -18.03 -23.11 -0.59
C ASN A 47 -18.39 -22.33 -1.87
N ASN A 48 -18.23 -22.98 -3.03
CA ASN A 48 -18.46 -22.40 -4.35
C ASN A 48 -17.64 -21.12 -4.65
N LYS A 49 -16.47 -20.97 -4.00
CA LYS A 49 -15.55 -19.84 -4.17
C LYS A 49 -14.13 -20.30 -4.46
N ILE A 50 -13.42 -19.47 -5.18
CA ILE A 50 -11.96 -19.51 -5.26
C ILE A 50 -11.42 -18.41 -4.36
N PHE A 51 -10.60 -18.76 -3.39
CA PHE A 51 -9.85 -17.83 -2.54
C PHE A 51 -8.44 -17.72 -3.08
N CYS A 52 -7.97 -16.50 -3.23
CA CYS A 52 -6.63 -16.23 -3.73
C CYS A 52 -5.91 -15.25 -2.80
N ALA A 53 -4.70 -15.61 -2.38
CA ALA A 53 -3.86 -14.77 -1.56
C ALA A 53 -2.86 -13.97 -2.40
N THR A 54 -2.65 -12.72 -1.99
CA THR A 54 -1.53 -11.89 -2.38
C THR A 54 -0.62 -11.67 -1.16
N PRO A 55 0.59 -11.12 -1.29
CA PRO A 55 1.43 -10.81 -0.12
C PRO A 55 0.78 -9.88 0.91
N TYR A 56 -0.33 -9.18 0.57
CA TYR A 56 -0.90 -8.10 1.41
C TYR A 56 -2.37 -8.30 1.78
N SER A 57 -3.06 -9.23 1.11
CA SER A 57 -4.51 -9.39 1.22
C SER A 57 -4.97 -10.72 0.65
N VAL A 58 -6.27 -10.98 0.77
CA VAL A 58 -6.95 -12.10 0.12
C VAL A 58 -8.11 -11.56 -0.71
N PHE A 59 -8.40 -12.17 -1.84
CA PHE A 59 -9.64 -11.95 -2.55
C PHE A 59 -10.32 -13.27 -2.87
N SER A 60 -11.61 -13.23 -3.11
CA SER A 60 -12.38 -14.42 -3.53
C SER A 60 -13.21 -14.14 -4.76
N ILE A 61 -13.41 -15.18 -5.55
CA ILE A 61 -14.27 -15.20 -6.72
C ILE A 61 -15.43 -16.13 -6.40
N ASP A 62 -16.66 -15.64 -6.42
CA ASP A 62 -17.85 -16.45 -6.34
C ASP A 62 -18.13 -17.09 -7.70
N LEU A 63 -18.18 -18.43 -7.75
CA LEU A 63 -18.31 -19.17 -9.01
C LEU A 63 -19.71 -19.14 -9.61
N SER A 64 -20.74 -18.76 -8.83
CA SER A 64 -22.12 -18.65 -9.32
C SER A 64 -22.40 -17.29 -9.97
N GLU A 65 -21.83 -16.22 -9.40
CA GLU A 65 -22.09 -14.84 -9.83
C GLU A 65 -20.91 -14.21 -10.60
N ASN A 66 -19.75 -14.88 -10.61
CA ASN A 66 -18.47 -14.36 -11.09
C ASN A 66 -18.11 -13.00 -10.45
N SER A 67 -18.55 -12.81 -9.20
CA SER A 67 -18.29 -11.59 -8.45
C SER A 67 -17.00 -11.71 -7.62
N VAL A 68 -16.26 -10.59 -7.49
CA VAL A 68 -15.03 -10.52 -6.73
C VAL A 68 -15.25 -9.80 -5.42
N SER A 69 -14.80 -10.42 -4.32
CA SER A 69 -14.78 -9.80 -2.99
C SER A 69 -13.36 -9.71 -2.47
N ARG A 70 -13.01 -8.57 -1.87
CA ARG A 70 -11.68 -8.30 -1.32
C ARG A 70 -11.71 -8.37 0.20
N MET A 71 -10.67 -8.94 0.80
CA MET A 71 -10.46 -9.02 2.24
C MET A 71 -9.09 -8.45 2.60
N SER A 72 -9.09 -7.41 3.41
CA SER A 72 -7.89 -6.72 3.87
C SER A 72 -8.07 -6.27 5.33
N ARG A 73 -7.10 -5.56 5.87
CA ARG A 73 -7.24 -4.96 7.21
C ARG A 73 -8.45 -4.04 7.34
N ILE A 74 -8.85 -3.37 6.27
CA ILE A 74 -10.03 -2.49 6.27
C ILE A 74 -11.32 -3.29 6.42
N ASN A 75 -11.32 -4.52 5.95
CA ASN A 75 -12.47 -5.43 6.05
C ASN A 75 -12.41 -6.35 7.28
N GLY A 76 -11.42 -6.17 8.18
CA GLY A 76 -11.33 -6.86 9.46
C GLY A 76 -10.21 -7.88 9.58
N LEU A 77 -9.38 -8.12 8.56
CA LEU A 77 -8.15 -8.90 8.74
C LEU A 77 -7.23 -8.21 9.75
N HIS A 78 -6.56 -8.99 10.60
CA HIS A 78 -5.72 -8.46 11.67
C HIS A 78 -4.32 -8.07 11.21
N GLU A 79 -3.86 -8.61 10.08
CA GLU A 79 -2.51 -8.36 9.58
C GLU A 79 -2.49 -8.07 8.08
N THR A 80 -1.35 -7.59 7.62
CA THR A 80 -0.86 -7.71 6.24
C THR A 80 0.20 -8.82 6.19
N GLY A 81 0.73 -9.13 5.02
CA GLY A 81 1.81 -10.11 4.94
C GLY A 81 1.33 -11.55 4.95
N VAL A 82 0.29 -11.84 4.14
CA VAL A 82 -0.22 -13.21 3.98
C VAL A 82 0.89 -14.14 3.52
N ALA A 83 0.96 -15.33 4.13
CA ALA A 83 1.93 -16.38 3.83
C ALA A 83 1.29 -17.59 3.15
N ALA A 84 0.15 -18.05 3.67
CA ALA A 84 -0.56 -19.21 3.15
C ALA A 84 -2.07 -19.11 3.44
N ILE A 85 -2.89 -19.73 2.59
CA ILE A 85 -4.32 -19.91 2.80
C ILE A 85 -4.72 -21.38 2.61
N ASN A 86 -5.75 -21.80 3.34
CA ASN A 86 -6.35 -23.12 3.15
C ASN A 86 -7.83 -23.08 3.55
N TYR A 87 -8.69 -23.58 2.68
CA TYR A 87 -10.10 -23.75 2.99
C TYR A 87 -10.35 -25.18 3.48
N ASN A 88 -10.99 -25.31 4.64
CA ASN A 88 -11.40 -26.59 5.19
C ASN A 88 -12.89 -26.81 4.93
N GLU A 89 -13.20 -27.72 4.01
CA GLU A 89 -14.60 -28.03 3.62
C GLU A 89 -15.43 -28.65 4.75
N ILE A 90 -14.79 -29.35 5.71
CA ILE A 90 -15.50 -30.00 6.81
C ILE A 90 -16.03 -28.97 7.80
N THR A 91 -15.26 -27.94 8.09
CA THR A 91 -15.64 -26.89 9.05
C THR A 91 -16.21 -25.64 8.39
N ASP A 92 -16.19 -25.57 7.04
CA ASP A 92 -16.63 -24.41 6.25
C ASP A 92 -15.84 -23.13 6.62
N LYS A 93 -14.50 -23.27 6.84
CA LYS A 93 -13.65 -22.18 7.34
C LYS A 93 -12.43 -21.95 6.44
N LEU A 94 -12.12 -20.68 6.20
CA LEU A 94 -10.89 -20.28 5.51
C LEU A 94 -9.84 -19.92 6.56
N PHE A 95 -8.71 -20.61 6.53
CA PHE A 95 -7.50 -20.28 7.25
C PHE A 95 -6.68 -19.26 6.47
N ILE A 96 -6.19 -18.21 7.14
CA ILE A 96 -5.25 -17.24 6.61
C ILE A 96 -4.08 -17.14 7.58
N GLY A 97 -2.91 -17.62 7.16
CA GLY A 97 -1.66 -17.51 7.93
C GLY A 97 -0.83 -16.34 7.45
N TYR A 98 -0.20 -15.64 8.38
CA TYR A 98 0.64 -14.48 8.09
C TYR A 98 2.12 -14.77 8.33
N ARG A 99 3.02 -13.98 7.70
CA ARG A 99 4.48 -14.12 7.83
C ARG A 99 4.98 -13.91 9.26
N ASN A 100 4.27 -13.12 10.06
CA ASN A 100 4.57 -12.92 11.49
C ASN A 100 3.92 -13.97 12.39
N SER A 101 3.37 -15.03 11.80
CA SER A 101 2.71 -16.17 12.47
C SER A 101 1.41 -15.85 13.19
N ASN A 102 0.84 -14.66 12.98
CA ASN A 102 -0.54 -14.43 13.33
C ASN A 102 -1.45 -15.24 12.37
N ILE A 103 -2.66 -15.52 12.81
CA ILE A 103 -3.61 -16.32 12.05
C ILE A 103 -4.99 -15.68 12.14
N ASP A 104 -5.70 -15.63 11.00
CA ASP A 104 -7.13 -15.37 10.95
C ASP A 104 -7.85 -16.61 10.44
N ILE A 105 -8.98 -16.92 11.05
CA ILE A 105 -9.93 -17.94 10.58
C ILE A 105 -11.22 -17.24 10.21
N VAL A 106 -11.59 -17.32 8.94
CA VAL A 106 -12.82 -16.71 8.42
C VAL A 106 -13.92 -17.76 8.38
N TYR A 107 -15.03 -17.46 9.03
CA TYR A 107 -16.26 -18.25 8.99
C TYR A 107 -17.42 -17.35 8.60
N ARG A 108 -17.98 -17.56 7.41
CA ARG A 108 -19.00 -16.67 6.82
C ARG A 108 -18.52 -15.22 6.74
N ASN A 109 -19.08 -14.31 7.53
CA ASN A 109 -18.74 -12.89 7.57
C ASN A 109 -17.87 -12.52 8.79
N ASP A 110 -17.59 -13.47 9.68
CA ASP A 110 -16.82 -13.23 10.89
C ASP A 110 -15.36 -13.65 10.72
N ILE A 111 -14.46 -12.90 11.34
CA ILE A 111 -13.02 -13.15 11.31
C ILE A 111 -12.54 -13.34 12.75
N PHE A 112 -12.01 -14.51 13.04
CA PHE A 112 -11.49 -14.88 14.36
C PHE A 112 -9.97 -14.88 14.32
N ASN A 113 -9.35 -14.09 15.22
CA ASN A 113 -7.89 -14.01 15.32
C ASN A 113 -7.35 -15.08 16.29
N VAL A 114 -6.25 -15.74 15.89
CA VAL A 114 -5.52 -16.73 16.69
C VAL A 114 -4.06 -16.26 16.80
N PRO A 115 -3.73 -15.36 17.75
CA PRO A 115 -2.45 -14.68 17.83
C PRO A 115 -1.38 -15.43 18.64
N GLU A 116 -1.68 -16.60 19.21
CA GLU A 116 -0.87 -17.28 20.20
C GLU A 116 0.56 -17.52 19.72
N ILE A 117 0.75 -17.99 18.47
CA ILE A 117 2.11 -18.25 17.93
C ILE A 117 2.90 -16.94 17.79
N LYS A 118 2.24 -15.87 17.34
CA LYS A 118 2.87 -14.54 17.21
C LYS A 118 3.31 -14.01 18.57
N LEU A 119 2.46 -14.14 19.58
CA LEU A 119 2.66 -13.58 20.92
C LEU A 119 3.57 -14.44 21.81
N ASP A 120 3.75 -15.72 21.48
CA ASP A 120 4.63 -16.59 22.23
C ASP A 120 6.08 -16.09 22.17
N ASN A 121 6.83 -16.31 23.27
CA ASN A 121 8.24 -15.93 23.40
C ASN A 121 9.22 -16.99 22.85
N ILE A 122 8.74 -18.02 22.15
CA ILE A 122 9.59 -19.03 21.52
C ILE A 122 10.54 -18.34 20.51
N VAL A 123 11.83 -18.52 20.72
CA VAL A 123 12.87 -18.05 19.80
C VAL A 123 12.99 -19.04 18.65
N GLY A 124 12.94 -18.56 17.41
CA GLY A 124 13.07 -19.38 16.20
C GLY A 124 12.28 -18.81 15.04
N ASP A 125 12.32 -19.53 13.93
CA ASP A 125 11.58 -19.16 12.72
C ASP A 125 10.12 -19.63 12.82
N LYS A 126 9.23 -18.72 13.14
CA LYS A 126 7.79 -18.97 13.27
C LYS A 126 7.04 -18.93 11.95
N THR A 127 7.68 -18.63 10.82
CA THR A 127 7.04 -18.49 9.51
C THR A 127 6.18 -19.70 9.15
N ILE A 128 4.95 -19.47 8.72
CA ILE A 128 4.04 -20.50 8.20
C ILE A 128 4.36 -20.72 6.72
N TYR A 129 4.85 -21.89 6.37
CA TYR A 129 5.27 -22.25 5.01
C TYR A 129 4.20 -22.98 4.20
N ASN A 130 3.38 -23.80 4.89
CA ASN A 130 2.32 -24.58 4.27
C ASN A 130 1.23 -24.87 5.30
N VAL A 131 0.02 -25.17 4.84
CA VAL A 131 -1.11 -25.54 5.66
C VAL A 131 -1.82 -26.74 5.06
N PHE A 132 -1.99 -27.77 5.88
CA PHE A 132 -2.77 -28.95 5.56
C PHE A 132 -3.99 -29.02 6.49
N SER A 133 -5.18 -29.33 5.97
CA SER A 133 -6.38 -29.51 6.78
C SER A 133 -6.85 -30.96 6.78
N SER A 134 -7.23 -31.46 7.95
CA SER A 134 -7.85 -32.77 8.12
C SER A 134 -8.80 -32.79 9.31
N GLY A 135 -10.03 -33.30 9.11
CA GLY A 135 -11.09 -33.16 10.10
C GLY A 135 -11.30 -31.68 10.46
N LYS A 136 -11.36 -31.38 11.73
CA LYS A 136 -11.52 -30.00 12.23
C LYS A 136 -10.19 -29.27 12.49
N TYR A 137 -9.07 -29.82 12.08
CA TYR A 137 -7.75 -29.29 12.38
C TYR A 137 -7.05 -28.69 11.15
N PHE A 138 -6.32 -27.61 11.38
CA PHE A 138 -5.29 -27.13 10.48
C PHE A 138 -3.91 -27.50 11.05
N TYR A 139 -3.06 -28.09 10.22
CA TYR A 139 -1.69 -28.45 10.53
C TYR A 139 -0.77 -27.51 9.80
N LEU A 140 -0.04 -26.70 10.56
CA LEU A 140 0.82 -25.65 10.02
C LEU A 140 2.26 -26.17 9.94
N SER A 141 2.83 -26.16 8.76
CA SER A 141 4.26 -26.38 8.56
C SER A 141 5.00 -25.09 8.87
N THR A 142 5.83 -25.08 9.90
CA THR A 142 6.56 -23.88 10.34
C THR A 142 8.06 -24.12 10.41
N GLY A 143 8.85 -23.06 10.62
CA GLY A 143 10.28 -23.20 10.90
C GLY A 143 10.58 -23.80 12.28
N LEU A 144 9.60 -23.83 13.19
CA LEU A 144 9.72 -24.46 14.51
C LEU A 144 9.45 -25.97 14.46
N GLY A 145 8.55 -26.41 13.58
CA GLY A 145 7.98 -27.74 13.52
C GLY A 145 6.56 -27.69 12.98
N ILE A 146 5.65 -28.45 13.57
CA ILE A 146 4.23 -28.50 13.21
C ILE A 146 3.42 -27.86 14.33
N VAL A 147 2.52 -26.94 13.99
CA VAL A 147 1.54 -26.37 14.93
C VAL A 147 0.14 -26.78 14.49
N VAL A 148 -0.66 -27.24 15.44
CA VAL A 148 -2.02 -27.74 15.21
C VAL A 148 -3.03 -26.72 15.73
N ILE A 149 -3.94 -26.29 14.87
CA ILE A 149 -5.03 -25.37 15.22
C ILE A 149 -6.36 -26.15 15.25
N ASP A 150 -7.12 -25.99 16.30
CA ASP A 150 -8.51 -26.45 16.36
C ASP A 150 -9.40 -25.36 15.74
N ALA A 151 -9.94 -25.64 14.56
CA ALA A 151 -10.75 -24.69 13.82
C ALA A 151 -12.08 -24.37 14.51
N ASP A 152 -12.63 -25.28 15.33
CA ASP A 152 -13.90 -25.05 16.03
C ASP A 152 -13.75 -24.20 17.28
N LYS A 153 -12.58 -24.28 17.90
CA LYS A 153 -12.26 -23.52 19.11
C LYS A 153 -11.49 -22.22 18.85
N TYR A 154 -10.94 -22.07 17.64
CA TYR A 154 -10.10 -20.92 17.26
C TYR A 154 -8.87 -20.75 18.17
N GLU A 155 -8.18 -21.86 18.48
CA GLU A 155 -7.04 -21.90 19.40
C GLU A 155 -5.93 -22.82 18.89
N VAL A 156 -4.69 -22.60 19.34
CA VAL A 156 -3.60 -23.56 19.19
C VAL A 156 -3.91 -24.77 20.06
N LYS A 157 -4.04 -25.94 19.44
CA LYS A 157 -4.25 -27.19 20.13
C LYS A 157 -2.95 -27.83 20.63
N ASP A 158 -1.90 -27.80 19.79
CA ASP A 158 -0.66 -28.52 20.04
C ASP A 158 0.49 -27.99 19.20
N SER A 159 1.73 -28.27 19.60
CA SER A 159 2.95 -27.92 18.86
C SER A 159 3.96 -29.05 18.94
N TRP A 160 4.41 -29.53 17.77
CA TRP A 160 5.30 -30.70 17.66
C TRP A 160 6.68 -30.29 17.15
N PHE A 161 7.67 -30.40 18.02
CA PHE A 161 9.09 -30.17 17.69
C PHE A 161 9.72 -31.49 17.29
N ILE A 162 9.81 -31.72 15.97
CA ILE A 162 10.10 -33.05 15.41
C ILE A 162 11.54 -33.23 14.87
N SER A 163 12.47 -32.35 15.26
CA SER A 163 13.89 -32.54 14.89
C SER A 163 14.45 -33.85 15.43
N ASN A 164 15.52 -34.37 14.84
CA ASN A 164 16.17 -35.62 15.27
C ASN A 164 16.70 -35.57 16.73
N ASN A 165 16.88 -34.38 17.28
CA ASN A 165 17.33 -34.14 18.64
C ASN A 165 16.26 -33.56 19.58
N GLY A 166 15.00 -33.51 19.12
CA GLY A 166 13.89 -32.93 19.87
C GLY A 166 13.82 -31.41 19.86
N GLY A 167 14.66 -30.73 19.07
CA GLY A 167 14.62 -29.30 18.86
C GLY A 167 13.71 -28.89 17.70
N GLN A 168 13.91 -27.67 17.23
CA GLN A 168 13.21 -27.11 16.09
C GLN A 168 13.78 -27.64 14.78
N VAL A 169 12.91 -27.85 13.82
CA VAL A 169 13.27 -28.17 12.42
C VAL A 169 12.24 -27.54 11.50
N LYS A 170 12.70 -26.95 10.41
CA LYS A 170 11.79 -26.42 9.40
C LYS A 170 11.03 -27.56 8.72
N VAL A 171 9.70 -27.46 8.77
CA VAL A 171 8.77 -28.31 8.03
C VAL A 171 8.38 -27.59 6.74
N ASN A 172 8.67 -28.20 5.59
CA ASN A 172 8.42 -27.66 4.27
C ASN A 172 7.05 -28.06 3.70
N GLY A 173 6.51 -29.18 4.18
CA GLY A 173 5.17 -29.68 3.80
C GLY A 173 4.72 -30.77 4.75
N PHE A 174 3.41 -30.92 4.86
CA PHE A 174 2.77 -31.88 5.75
C PHE A 174 1.55 -32.50 5.08
N THR A 175 1.34 -33.78 5.28
CA THR A 175 0.15 -34.50 4.81
C THR A 175 -0.14 -35.73 5.68
N ALA A 176 -1.26 -36.37 5.44
CA ALA A 176 -1.62 -37.64 6.08
C ALA A 176 -2.24 -38.60 5.08
N ASP A 177 -2.13 -39.91 5.37
CA ASP A 177 -3.03 -40.91 4.84
C ASP A 177 -3.92 -41.47 5.96
N ASN A 178 -4.56 -42.60 5.73
CA ASN A 178 -5.47 -43.21 6.74
C ASN A 178 -4.73 -43.76 7.97
N SER A 179 -3.41 -43.86 7.95
CA SER A 179 -2.60 -44.53 8.95
C SER A 179 -1.48 -43.69 9.53
N PHE A 180 -0.93 -42.80 8.73
CA PHE A 180 0.29 -42.07 9.08
C PHE A 180 0.22 -40.58 8.76
N PHE A 181 0.90 -39.80 9.56
CA PHE A 181 1.32 -38.45 9.24
C PHE A 181 2.69 -38.46 8.57
N TYR A 182 2.91 -37.54 7.62
CA TYR A 182 4.16 -37.37 6.87
C TYR A 182 4.57 -35.90 6.92
N ALA A 183 5.82 -35.64 7.29
CA ALA A 183 6.39 -34.29 7.34
C ALA A 183 7.67 -34.23 6.50
N ALA A 184 7.64 -33.44 5.43
CA ALA A 184 8.84 -33.10 4.66
C ALA A 184 9.60 -32.00 5.40
N THR A 185 10.85 -32.26 5.79
CA THR A 185 11.66 -31.37 6.63
C THR A 185 13.04 -31.13 6.03
N ASP A 186 13.78 -30.16 6.61
CA ASP A 186 15.18 -29.93 6.25
C ASP A 186 16.10 -31.10 6.68
N GLU A 187 15.65 -31.95 7.61
CA GLU A 187 16.36 -33.17 8.03
C GLU A 187 15.95 -34.44 7.24
N GLY A 188 14.94 -34.35 6.39
CA GLY A 188 14.42 -35.47 5.63
C GLY A 188 12.90 -35.60 5.71
N LEU A 189 12.40 -36.77 5.33
CA LEU A 189 10.99 -37.12 5.44
C LEU A 189 10.73 -37.89 6.73
N LYS A 190 9.86 -37.35 7.58
CA LYS A 190 9.48 -37.96 8.86
C LYS A 190 8.08 -38.53 8.80
N ILE A 191 7.87 -39.65 9.49
CA ILE A 191 6.61 -40.38 9.58
C ILE A 191 6.26 -40.71 11.02
N THR A 192 4.97 -40.69 11.35
CA THR A 192 4.44 -41.23 12.61
C THR A 192 3.02 -41.74 12.41
N SER A 193 2.57 -42.69 13.24
CA SER A 193 1.17 -43.15 13.17
C SER A 193 0.20 -42.05 13.63
N ILE A 194 -0.95 -41.91 12.95
CA ILE A 194 -2.01 -40.99 13.37
C ILE A 194 -2.61 -41.32 14.74
N ASN A 195 -2.45 -42.58 15.19
CA ASN A 195 -2.90 -43.09 16.48
C ASN A 195 -1.87 -42.90 17.60
N THR A 196 -0.73 -42.27 17.34
CA THR A 196 0.28 -41.98 18.35
C THR A 196 -0.27 -41.01 19.39
N VAL A 197 -0.21 -41.40 20.67
CA VAL A 197 -0.79 -40.63 21.77
C VAL A 197 -0.01 -39.33 22.03
N ASP A 198 1.31 -39.34 21.89
CA ASP A 198 2.21 -38.21 22.18
C ASP A 198 2.95 -37.85 20.88
N LEU A 199 2.34 -37.01 20.06
CA LEU A 199 2.90 -36.51 18.80
C LEU A 199 3.92 -35.38 19.03
N ALA A 200 3.94 -34.77 20.21
CA ALA A 200 4.93 -33.78 20.58
C ALA A 200 6.30 -34.40 20.90
N ASN A 201 6.34 -35.69 21.23
CA ASN A 201 7.56 -36.42 21.46
C ASN A 201 8.26 -36.81 20.17
N TYR A 202 9.40 -36.19 19.88
CA TYR A 202 10.15 -36.39 18.65
C TYR A 202 10.59 -37.85 18.42
N LEU A 203 10.74 -38.64 19.46
CA LEU A 203 11.10 -40.08 19.36
C LEU A 203 10.02 -40.90 18.67
N ASN A 204 8.80 -40.42 18.64
CA ASN A 204 7.69 -41.05 17.90
C ASN A 204 7.72 -40.75 16.39
N TRP A 205 8.63 -39.88 15.94
CA TRP A 205 8.81 -39.52 14.54
C TRP A 205 10.01 -40.22 13.94
N GLN A 206 9.78 -41.13 13.02
CA GLN A 206 10.83 -41.86 12.32
C GLN A 206 11.23 -41.11 11.05
N ASN A 207 12.54 -40.89 10.86
CA ASN A 207 13.07 -40.40 9.58
C ASN A 207 13.16 -41.57 8.60
N ILE A 208 12.46 -41.49 7.47
CA ILE A 208 12.40 -42.50 6.41
C ILE A 208 13.12 -42.08 5.13
N SER A 209 13.91 -41.01 5.17
CA SER A 209 14.85 -40.62 4.12
C SER A 209 16.23 -41.26 4.36
N GLY A 210 17.04 -41.42 3.32
CA GLY A 210 18.32 -42.08 3.35
C GLY A 210 18.26 -43.61 3.13
N VAL A 211 17.05 -44.15 2.96
CA VAL A 211 16.80 -45.59 2.75
C VAL A 211 15.75 -45.82 1.67
N ASN A 212 15.67 -47.04 1.15
CA ASN A 212 14.60 -47.52 0.27
C ASN A 212 14.36 -46.65 -0.97
N GLY A 213 15.40 -46.04 -1.53
CA GLY A 213 15.30 -45.24 -2.77
C GLY A 213 15.10 -43.74 -2.60
N LEU A 214 14.89 -43.25 -1.39
CA LEU A 214 14.86 -41.80 -1.09
C LEU A 214 16.16 -41.39 -0.39
N SER A 215 16.99 -40.57 -1.03
CA SER A 215 18.26 -40.09 -0.44
C SER A 215 18.07 -39.29 0.84
N ALA A 216 19.08 -39.25 1.70
CA ALA A 216 19.07 -38.42 2.92
C ALA A 216 19.06 -36.91 2.60
N GLY A 217 18.72 -36.08 3.61
CA GLY A 217 18.69 -34.61 3.56
C GLY A 217 17.35 -34.04 3.12
N VAL A 218 17.30 -32.73 2.88
CA VAL A 218 16.10 -31.92 2.71
C VAL A 218 15.05 -32.57 1.80
N CYS A 219 13.80 -32.63 2.27
CA CYS A 219 12.62 -32.88 1.46
C CYS A 219 11.81 -31.58 1.33
N ASN A 220 11.47 -31.20 0.09
CA ASN A 220 10.92 -29.88 -0.19
C ASN A 220 9.39 -29.79 0.00
N ASN A 221 8.67 -30.90 -0.25
CA ASN A 221 7.23 -31.00 -0.01
C ASN A 221 6.80 -32.47 0.06
N VAL A 222 5.62 -32.72 0.65
CA VAL A 222 4.96 -34.03 0.67
C VAL A 222 3.47 -33.85 0.49
N ILE A 223 2.86 -34.67 -0.36
CA ILE A 223 1.43 -34.67 -0.64
C ILE A 223 0.87 -36.09 -0.66
N ASN A 224 -0.42 -36.21 -0.35
CA ASN A 224 -1.22 -37.41 -0.58
C ASN A 224 -2.13 -37.19 -1.79
N ALA A 225 -2.09 -38.08 -2.74
CA ALA A 225 -3.00 -38.13 -3.89
C ALA A 225 -3.53 -39.58 -4.06
N GLN A 226 -4.83 -39.78 -3.87
CA GLN A 226 -5.48 -41.09 -3.96
C GLN A 226 -4.80 -42.19 -3.11
N ASN A 227 -4.52 -41.88 -1.84
CA ASN A 227 -3.82 -42.75 -0.88
C ASN A 227 -2.40 -43.19 -1.30
N LYS A 228 -1.76 -42.48 -2.23
CA LYS A 228 -0.34 -42.57 -2.54
C LYS A 228 0.39 -41.32 -2.03
N ILE A 229 1.55 -41.53 -1.42
CA ILE A 229 2.38 -40.47 -0.91
C ILE A 229 3.43 -40.09 -1.93
N PHE A 230 3.50 -38.82 -2.26
CA PHE A 230 4.48 -38.24 -3.16
C PHE A 230 5.33 -37.21 -2.39
N VAL A 231 6.65 -37.28 -2.60
CA VAL A 231 7.59 -36.35 -1.99
C VAL A 231 8.42 -35.64 -3.05
N THR A 232 8.66 -34.36 -2.88
CA THR A 232 9.64 -33.64 -3.71
C THR A 232 10.97 -33.56 -3.00
N LYS A 233 12.00 -33.91 -3.73
CA LYS A 233 13.39 -33.80 -3.31
C LYS A 233 14.24 -33.32 -4.47
N ASN A 234 15.00 -32.24 -4.26
CA ASN A 234 15.63 -31.53 -5.36
C ASN A 234 14.58 -31.19 -6.45
N ASP A 235 14.87 -31.41 -7.71
CA ASP A 235 13.93 -31.14 -8.81
C ASP A 235 13.25 -32.44 -9.31
N SER A 236 12.92 -33.35 -8.39
CA SER A 236 12.29 -34.64 -8.70
C SER A 236 11.15 -34.97 -7.73
N VAL A 237 10.16 -35.69 -8.23
CA VAL A 237 9.05 -36.23 -7.44
C VAL A 237 9.25 -37.72 -7.29
N PHE A 238 9.15 -38.23 -6.07
CA PHE A 238 9.19 -39.65 -5.76
C PHE A 238 7.84 -40.11 -5.24
N VAL A 239 7.49 -41.37 -5.49
CA VAL A 239 6.26 -42.01 -4.99
C VAL A 239 6.59 -43.20 -4.10
N LEU A 240 5.86 -43.32 -2.99
CA LEU A 240 5.97 -44.46 -2.10
C LEU A 240 5.16 -45.63 -2.64
N ASN A 241 5.84 -46.75 -2.95
CA ASN A 241 5.25 -48.03 -3.37
C ASN A 241 5.65 -49.11 -2.37
N GLY A 242 4.74 -49.51 -1.50
CA GLY A 242 5.04 -50.38 -0.35
C GLY A 242 6.04 -49.69 0.59
N LEU A 243 7.27 -50.25 0.70
CA LEU A 243 8.33 -49.65 1.51
C LEU A 243 9.37 -48.88 0.67
N ASN A 244 9.25 -48.90 -0.67
CA ASN A 244 10.27 -48.36 -1.56
C ASN A 244 9.81 -47.03 -2.19
N TRP A 245 10.74 -46.10 -2.29
CA TRP A 245 10.57 -44.85 -3.02
C TRP A 245 11.04 -44.98 -4.43
N ASN A 246 10.18 -44.77 -5.39
CA ASN A 246 10.48 -44.81 -6.81
C ASN A 246 10.43 -43.40 -7.39
N LEU A 247 11.35 -43.13 -8.34
CA LEU A 247 11.26 -41.89 -9.11
C LEU A 247 9.95 -41.90 -9.89
N PHE A 248 9.14 -40.86 -9.68
CA PHE A 248 7.84 -40.71 -10.31
C PHE A 248 7.87 -39.72 -11.47
N PHE A 249 8.54 -38.56 -11.24
CA PHE A 249 8.64 -37.52 -12.26
C PHE A 249 9.92 -36.71 -12.05
N THR A 250 10.61 -36.45 -13.15
CA THR A 250 11.73 -35.48 -13.21
C THR A 250 11.82 -34.94 -14.62
N GLU A 251 12.29 -33.72 -14.76
CA GLU A 251 12.51 -33.08 -16.05
C GLU A 251 13.80 -32.26 -16.03
N PRO A 252 14.84 -32.65 -16.79
CA PRO A 252 16.13 -31.96 -16.73
C PRO A 252 16.05 -30.47 -17.02
N GLY A 253 16.68 -29.68 -16.18
CA GLY A 253 16.74 -28.21 -16.28
C GLY A 253 15.51 -27.47 -15.77
N TRP A 254 14.45 -28.18 -15.32
CA TRP A 254 13.28 -27.61 -14.73
C TRP A 254 13.33 -27.75 -13.20
N LYS A 255 13.28 -26.60 -12.49
CA LYS A 255 13.15 -26.57 -11.03
C LYS A 255 11.68 -26.69 -10.63
N ILE A 256 11.41 -27.54 -9.64
CA ILE A 256 10.08 -27.67 -9.05
C ILE A 256 9.90 -26.57 -8.01
N LEU A 257 8.93 -25.69 -8.24
CA LEU A 257 8.58 -24.59 -7.32
C LEU A 257 7.57 -25.05 -6.27
N ASN A 258 6.59 -25.85 -6.66
CA ASN A 258 5.55 -26.40 -5.80
C ASN A 258 4.96 -27.66 -6.39
N ILE A 259 4.48 -28.56 -5.50
CA ILE A 259 3.57 -29.64 -5.89
C ILE A 259 2.31 -29.58 -5.00
N ASN A 260 1.17 -29.94 -5.56
CA ASN A 260 -0.02 -30.20 -4.79
C ASN A 260 -0.89 -31.29 -5.42
N SER A 261 -1.78 -31.87 -4.62
CA SER A 261 -2.78 -32.82 -5.10
C SER A 261 -4.07 -32.13 -5.43
N SER A 262 -4.74 -32.61 -6.46
CA SER A 262 -6.11 -32.30 -6.83
C SER A 262 -6.81 -33.60 -7.20
N PRO A 263 -8.13 -33.69 -7.28
CA PRO A 263 -8.82 -34.94 -7.54
C PRO A 263 -8.23 -35.70 -8.75
N GLY A 264 -7.57 -36.84 -8.46
CA GLY A 264 -6.98 -37.73 -9.48
C GLY A 264 -5.70 -37.22 -10.18
N LYS A 265 -5.10 -36.11 -9.73
CA LYS A 265 -3.93 -35.48 -10.36
C LYS A 265 -2.87 -35.07 -9.35
N ILE A 266 -1.63 -35.08 -9.79
CA ILE A 266 -0.50 -34.41 -9.15
C ILE A 266 -0.15 -33.21 -10.02
N ILE A 267 -0.12 -32.01 -9.45
CA ILE A 267 0.13 -30.77 -10.15
C ILE A 267 1.50 -30.24 -9.75
N VAL A 268 2.36 -29.99 -10.73
CA VAL A 268 3.75 -29.55 -10.53
C VAL A 268 3.93 -28.17 -11.16
N CYS A 269 4.24 -27.18 -10.36
CA CYS A 269 4.64 -25.83 -10.81
C CYS A 269 6.16 -25.82 -11.05
N GLN A 270 6.61 -25.39 -12.23
CA GLN A 270 8.01 -25.52 -12.65
C GLN A 270 8.53 -24.23 -13.28
N LYS A 271 9.85 -24.00 -13.14
CA LYS A 271 10.56 -22.87 -13.76
C LYS A 271 11.97 -23.28 -14.17
N LYS A 272 12.47 -22.73 -15.29
CA LYS A 272 13.87 -22.81 -15.74
C LYS A 272 14.67 -21.55 -15.36
N ASN A 273 15.99 -21.68 -15.43
CA ASN A 273 16.90 -20.55 -15.22
C ASN A 273 16.83 -19.50 -16.33
N ASP A 274 16.36 -19.86 -17.53
CA ASP A 274 16.13 -18.92 -18.65
C ASP A 274 14.86 -18.07 -18.47
N GLY A 275 14.12 -18.28 -17.37
CA GLY A 275 12.87 -17.58 -17.07
C GLY A 275 11.61 -18.34 -17.50
N SER A 276 11.71 -19.34 -18.36
CA SER A 276 10.54 -20.15 -18.78
C SER A 276 9.87 -20.82 -17.60
N ALA A 277 8.54 -20.79 -17.55
CA ALA A 277 7.74 -21.39 -16.49
C ALA A 277 6.56 -22.17 -17.07
N LYS A 278 6.10 -23.20 -16.34
CA LYS A 278 4.93 -23.99 -16.70
C LYS A 278 4.29 -24.68 -15.50
N VAL A 279 3.08 -25.18 -15.71
CA VAL A 279 2.38 -26.09 -14.81
C VAL A 279 2.18 -27.42 -15.53
N THR A 280 2.66 -28.52 -14.93
CA THR A 280 2.48 -29.88 -15.44
C THR A 280 1.52 -30.65 -14.55
N SER A 281 0.42 -31.15 -15.11
CA SER A 281 -0.53 -32.01 -14.43
C SER A 281 -0.26 -33.46 -14.82
N LEU A 282 -0.05 -34.33 -13.83
CA LEU A 282 0.25 -35.72 -13.99
C LEU A 282 -0.91 -36.61 -13.50
N ASN A 283 -1.16 -37.71 -14.17
CA ASN A 283 -1.97 -38.80 -13.64
C ASN A 283 -1.20 -39.54 -12.53
N THR A 284 -1.90 -40.30 -11.69
CA THR A 284 -1.28 -41.07 -10.60
C THR A 284 -0.44 -42.28 -11.09
N ASP A 285 -0.43 -42.56 -12.39
CA ASP A 285 0.45 -43.53 -13.08
C ASP A 285 1.73 -42.88 -13.63
N GLY A 286 1.88 -41.55 -13.53
CA GLY A 286 3.03 -40.79 -14.01
C GLY A 286 2.88 -40.23 -15.44
N THR A 287 1.82 -40.55 -16.15
CA THR A 287 1.55 -39.95 -17.46
C THR A 287 1.17 -38.50 -17.38
N ILE A 288 1.65 -37.68 -18.33
CA ILE A 288 1.30 -36.26 -18.40
C ILE A 288 -0.15 -36.12 -18.88
N ALA A 289 -1.01 -35.56 -18.04
CA ALA A 289 -2.40 -35.26 -18.38
C ALA A 289 -2.52 -33.93 -19.13
N ARG A 290 -1.78 -32.91 -18.71
CA ARG A 290 -1.78 -31.58 -19.33
C ARG A 290 -0.51 -30.79 -18.97
N THR A 291 -0.01 -30.03 -19.94
CA THR A 291 1.00 -28.99 -19.69
C THR A 291 0.39 -27.63 -20.01
N ILE A 292 0.56 -26.67 -19.12
CA ILE A 292 0.09 -25.28 -19.27
C ILE A 292 1.33 -24.39 -19.27
N GLN A 293 1.55 -23.72 -20.40
CA GLN A 293 2.65 -22.78 -20.59
C GLN A 293 2.13 -21.62 -21.44
N GLN A 294 2.00 -20.45 -20.83
CA GLN A 294 1.45 -19.25 -21.47
C GLN A 294 2.27 -18.04 -21.02
N SER A 295 3.03 -17.48 -21.94
CA SER A 295 3.83 -16.28 -21.67
C SER A 295 2.96 -15.11 -21.17
N GLY A 296 3.46 -14.39 -20.19
CA GLY A 296 2.75 -13.29 -19.53
C GLY A 296 1.76 -13.72 -18.44
N LEU A 297 1.33 -15.00 -18.42
CA LEU A 297 0.40 -15.52 -17.41
C LEU A 297 1.03 -16.60 -16.52
N ILE A 298 1.96 -17.38 -17.06
CA ILE A 298 2.73 -18.39 -16.33
C ILE A 298 4.20 -17.98 -16.38
N GLU A 299 4.63 -17.25 -15.34
CA GLU A 299 6.00 -16.70 -15.25
C GLU A 299 6.69 -17.12 -13.94
N GLN A 300 5.92 -17.22 -12.85
CA GLN A 300 6.37 -17.71 -11.55
C GLN A 300 5.22 -18.36 -10.77
N PRO A 301 4.73 -19.53 -11.23
CA PRO A 301 3.59 -20.19 -10.60
C PRO A 301 3.93 -20.63 -9.17
N LYS A 302 3.06 -20.27 -8.23
CA LYS A 302 3.21 -20.54 -6.80
C LYS A 302 2.40 -21.75 -6.37
N LYS A 303 1.15 -21.83 -6.81
CA LYS A 303 0.26 -22.95 -6.54
C LYS A 303 -0.81 -23.06 -7.63
N THR A 304 -1.22 -24.27 -7.91
CA THR A 304 -2.28 -24.54 -8.89
C THR A 304 -3.24 -25.57 -8.34
N ILE A 305 -4.53 -25.33 -8.44
CA ILE A 305 -5.58 -26.29 -8.11
C ILE A 305 -6.40 -26.64 -9.34
N LEU A 306 -6.98 -27.85 -9.35
CA LEU A 306 -7.94 -28.31 -10.35
C LEU A 306 -9.34 -28.36 -9.71
N LEU A 307 -10.27 -27.60 -10.26
CA LEU A 307 -11.65 -27.59 -9.86
C LEU A 307 -12.55 -27.71 -11.11
N SER A 308 -13.44 -28.70 -11.12
CA SER A 308 -14.40 -28.93 -12.24
C SER A 308 -13.75 -28.95 -13.63
N ASN A 309 -12.57 -29.58 -13.75
CA ASN A 309 -11.73 -29.65 -14.95
C ASN A 309 -10.98 -28.37 -15.35
N ASP A 310 -11.11 -27.28 -14.62
CA ASP A 310 -10.40 -26.02 -14.85
C ASP A 310 -9.22 -25.90 -13.89
N TYR A 311 -8.07 -25.46 -14.42
CA TYR A 311 -6.86 -25.21 -13.61
C TYR A 311 -6.82 -23.75 -13.21
N TRP A 312 -6.80 -23.51 -11.89
CA TRP A 312 -6.64 -22.18 -11.31
C TRP A 312 -5.19 -22.02 -10.85
N VAL A 313 -4.47 -21.15 -11.51
CA VAL A 313 -3.05 -20.93 -11.28
C VAL A 313 -2.85 -19.59 -10.58
N ALA A 314 -2.30 -19.62 -9.37
CA ALA A 314 -1.77 -18.43 -8.69
C ALA A 314 -0.32 -18.25 -9.13
N ASP A 315 -0.04 -17.17 -9.85
CA ASP A 315 1.29 -16.79 -10.34
C ASP A 315 1.68 -15.41 -9.80
N SER A 316 2.88 -15.27 -9.23
CA SER A 316 3.27 -14.00 -8.61
C SER A 316 3.62 -12.88 -9.60
N ILE A 317 3.71 -13.20 -10.88
CA ILE A 317 3.95 -12.24 -11.97
C ILE A 317 2.74 -12.17 -12.90
N GLY A 318 2.12 -13.33 -13.22
CA GLY A 318 0.97 -13.44 -14.14
C GLY A 318 -0.40 -13.27 -13.49
N GLY A 319 -0.47 -13.22 -12.16
CA GLY A 319 -1.73 -13.09 -11.42
C GLY A 319 -2.50 -14.40 -11.28
N LEU A 320 -3.79 -14.33 -10.98
CA LEU A 320 -4.67 -15.49 -10.93
C LEU A 320 -5.28 -15.75 -12.30
N THR A 321 -5.02 -16.93 -12.85
CA THR A 321 -5.57 -17.33 -14.16
C THR A 321 -6.27 -18.68 -14.07
N LYS A 322 -7.49 -18.73 -14.64
CA LYS A 322 -8.27 -19.94 -14.86
C LYS A 322 -8.00 -20.47 -16.28
N PHE A 323 -7.46 -21.67 -16.38
CA PHE A 323 -7.24 -22.37 -17.67
C PHE A 323 -8.30 -23.44 -17.86
N MET A 324 -9.19 -23.24 -18.81
CA MET A 324 -10.24 -24.16 -19.20
C MET A 324 -9.70 -25.20 -20.19
N SER A 325 -10.52 -26.17 -20.59
CA SER A 325 -10.18 -27.11 -21.67
C SER A 325 -9.80 -26.37 -22.96
N ILE A 326 -10.48 -25.28 -23.28
CA ILE A 326 -10.20 -24.37 -24.38
C ILE A 326 -10.18 -22.95 -23.82
N GLY A 327 -9.03 -22.26 -24.00
CA GLY A 327 -8.86 -20.88 -23.58
C GLY A 327 -8.52 -20.68 -22.10
N PHE A 328 -8.50 -19.43 -21.68
CA PHE A 328 -8.21 -19.03 -20.31
C PHE A 328 -8.97 -17.74 -19.95
N GLU A 329 -9.11 -17.50 -18.66
CA GLU A 329 -9.64 -16.26 -18.08
C GLU A 329 -8.66 -15.77 -17.02
N ASN A 330 -8.13 -14.55 -17.18
CA ASN A 330 -7.22 -13.93 -16.22
C ASN A 330 -7.99 -12.96 -15.32
N TYR A 331 -7.83 -13.10 -14.01
CA TYR A 331 -8.46 -12.26 -12.99
C TYR A 331 -7.50 -11.16 -12.56
N ASP A 332 -7.23 -10.22 -13.47
CA ASP A 332 -6.41 -9.03 -13.18
C ASP A 332 -7.28 -7.94 -12.55
N LEU A 333 -7.25 -7.86 -11.22
CA LEU A 333 -8.03 -6.89 -10.48
C LEU A 333 -7.42 -5.49 -10.64
N ASN A 334 -8.25 -4.51 -10.97
CA ASN A 334 -7.80 -3.12 -11.06
C ASN A 334 -7.19 -2.65 -9.74
N SER A 335 -5.86 -2.48 -9.73
CA SER A 335 -5.05 -2.16 -8.56
C SER A 335 -3.68 -1.60 -8.98
N PRO A 336 -2.90 -0.97 -8.07
CA PRO A 336 -1.50 -0.69 -8.34
C PRO A 336 -0.72 -2.00 -8.59
N GLN A 337 0.33 -1.94 -9.42
CA GLN A 337 1.14 -3.11 -9.76
C GLN A 337 1.87 -3.68 -8.54
N SER A 338 2.43 -2.79 -7.70
CA SER A 338 3.14 -3.15 -6.46
C SER A 338 2.96 -2.05 -5.41
N ILE A 339 3.67 -2.17 -4.29
CA ILE A 339 3.73 -1.14 -3.27
C ILE A 339 4.45 0.09 -3.82
N ALA A 340 3.86 1.27 -3.64
CA ALA A 340 4.51 2.54 -3.90
C ALA A 340 5.22 3.04 -2.64
N THR A 341 6.51 3.29 -2.73
CA THR A 341 7.35 3.76 -1.63
C THR A 341 8.07 5.08 -1.93
N GLY A 342 7.96 5.57 -3.17
CA GLY A 342 8.44 6.87 -3.60
C GLY A 342 7.45 8.00 -3.28
N GLU A 343 7.56 9.09 -4.01
CA GLU A 343 6.70 10.25 -3.82
C GLU A 343 5.26 9.95 -4.26
N ILE A 344 4.30 10.50 -3.51
CA ILE A 344 2.90 10.49 -3.85
C ILE A 344 2.35 11.91 -3.86
N VAL A 345 1.54 12.24 -4.85
CA VAL A 345 0.92 13.56 -4.99
C VAL A 345 -0.55 13.43 -5.39
N PHE A 346 -1.36 14.40 -5.00
CA PHE A 346 -2.75 14.53 -5.43
C PHE A 346 -2.92 15.87 -6.15
N VAL A 347 -3.26 15.83 -7.43
CA VAL A 347 -3.42 17.02 -8.27
C VAL A 347 -4.63 16.84 -9.19
N ASN A 348 -5.51 17.85 -9.30
CA ASN A 348 -6.64 17.87 -10.23
C ASN A 348 -7.51 16.61 -10.18
N ASN A 349 -7.90 16.17 -8.97
CA ASN A 349 -8.69 14.96 -8.71
C ASN A 349 -8.00 13.63 -9.10
N ASN A 350 -6.71 13.65 -9.38
CA ASN A 350 -5.92 12.47 -9.67
C ASN A 350 -4.85 12.25 -8.60
N PHE A 351 -4.74 11.03 -8.12
CA PHE A 351 -3.66 10.59 -7.26
C PHE A 351 -2.56 9.95 -8.12
N TYR A 352 -1.31 10.28 -7.84
CA TYR A 352 -0.14 9.70 -8.50
C TYR A 352 0.83 9.17 -7.45
N ALA A 353 1.44 8.01 -7.73
CA ALA A 353 2.42 7.38 -6.86
C ALA A 353 3.55 6.79 -7.68
N THR A 354 4.79 6.95 -7.21
CA THR A 354 5.98 6.31 -7.79
C THR A 354 6.32 5.05 -7.00
N ALA A 355 6.64 3.97 -7.72
CA ALA A 355 6.92 2.68 -7.10
C ALA A 355 8.32 2.58 -6.50
N GLY A 356 9.28 3.34 -7.03
CA GLY A 356 10.69 3.29 -6.66
C GLY A 356 10.98 3.88 -5.29
N SER A 357 12.13 3.52 -4.76
CA SER A 357 12.65 4.07 -3.50
C SER A 357 14.16 4.06 -3.48
N VAL A 358 14.70 4.67 -2.44
CA VAL A 358 16.09 4.51 -2.01
C VAL A 358 16.09 3.97 -0.58
N ASN A 359 17.14 3.24 -0.20
CA ASN A 359 17.31 2.83 1.19
C ASN A 359 17.78 4.01 2.08
N GLU A 360 17.94 3.76 3.38
CA GLU A 360 18.40 4.77 4.35
C GLU A 360 19.78 5.38 3.99
N ASN A 361 20.60 4.65 3.23
CA ASN A 361 21.89 5.09 2.74
C ASN A 361 21.84 5.71 1.34
N TRP A 362 20.66 6.04 0.83
CA TRP A 362 20.47 6.61 -0.51
C TRP A 362 21.04 5.73 -1.63
N GLN A 363 20.90 4.40 -1.50
CA GLN A 363 21.30 3.43 -2.52
C GLN A 363 20.09 2.97 -3.34
N LYS A 364 20.33 2.69 -4.62
CA LYS A 364 19.34 2.17 -5.56
C LYS A 364 18.72 0.87 -5.05
N GLN A 365 17.41 0.70 -5.26
CA GLN A 365 16.68 -0.54 -5.00
C GLN A 365 16.36 -1.31 -6.28
N ASN A 366 16.62 -0.69 -7.45
CA ASN A 366 16.36 -1.24 -8.79
C ASN A 366 14.90 -1.65 -9.05
N ASN A 367 13.94 -0.97 -8.41
CA ASN A 367 12.53 -1.15 -8.68
C ASN A 367 12.19 -0.64 -10.08
N LYS A 368 11.43 -1.42 -10.87
CA LYS A 368 11.03 -1.10 -12.25
C LYS A 368 9.51 -1.05 -12.44
N ASP A 369 8.73 -1.05 -11.35
CA ASP A 369 7.26 -1.14 -11.42
C ASP A 369 6.60 0.18 -11.90
N GLY A 370 7.36 1.27 -11.97
CA GLY A 370 6.95 2.48 -12.66
C GLY A 370 6.17 3.49 -11.82
N ILE A 371 5.07 3.99 -12.39
CA ILE A 371 4.20 5.02 -11.80
C ILE A 371 2.76 4.54 -11.83
N TYR A 372 2.01 4.84 -10.78
CA TYR A 372 0.60 4.52 -10.65
C TYR A 372 -0.23 5.80 -10.63
N LYS A 373 -1.32 5.82 -11.38
CA LYS A 373 -2.33 6.87 -11.35
C LYS A 373 -3.65 6.28 -10.89
N PHE A 374 -4.29 6.88 -9.89
CA PHE A 374 -5.66 6.57 -9.49
C PHE A 374 -6.57 7.75 -9.81
N SER A 375 -7.61 7.49 -10.59
CA SER A 375 -8.56 8.49 -11.06
C SER A 375 -9.93 7.84 -11.22
N GLU A 376 -10.98 8.48 -10.73
CA GLU A 376 -12.37 8.01 -10.88
C GLU A 376 -12.56 6.53 -10.48
N GLY A 377 -11.90 6.13 -9.37
CA GLY A 377 -11.98 4.76 -8.86
C GLY A 377 -11.15 3.72 -9.63
N GLN A 378 -10.36 4.13 -10.62
CA GLN A 378 -9.58 3.25 -11.48
C GLN A 378 -8.08 3.51 -11.37
N TRP A 379 -7.29 2.43 -11.38
CA TRP A 379 -5.84 2.46 -11.44
C TRP A 379 -5.33 2.34 -12.86
N THR A 380 -4.34 3.15 -13.19
CA THR A 380 -3.53 3.03 -14.41
C THR A 380 -2.08 2.86 -13.99
N ASN A 381 -1.41 1.82 -14.49
CA ASN A 381 -0.02 1.50 -14.17
C ASN A 381 0.87 1.82 -15.37
N TYR A 382 1.73 2.83 -15.27
CA TYR A 382 2.72 3.18 -16.31
C TYR A 382 4.03 2.44 -16.01
N ASN A 383 4.32 1.41 -16.77
CA ASN A 383 5.52 0.56 -16.62
C ASN A 383 5.99 0.01 -17.98
N ASN A 384 6.87 -0.97 -17.99
CA ASN A 384 7.43 -1.56 -19.19
C ASN A 384 6.40 -2.27 -20.10
N LYS A 385 5.22 -2.64 -19.59
CA LYS A 385 4.11 -3.15 -20.42
C LYS A 385 3.56 -2.05 -21.36
N HIS A 386 3.71 -0.77 -20.97
CA HIS A 386 3.29 0.39 -21.77
C HIS A 386 4.40 0.90 -22.68
N SER A 387 5.67 0.83 -22.23
CA SER A 387 6.82 1.25 -23.04
C SER A 387 8.10 0.62 -22.53
N ALA A 388 8.90 0.07 -23.44
CA ALA A 388 10.23 -0.46 -23.13
C ALA A 388 11.19 0.59 -22.54
N GLN A 389 10.90 1.89 -22.64
CA GLN A 389 11.70 2.95 -22.02
C GLN A 389 11.77 2.82 -20.49
N PHE A 390 10.72 2.26 -19.87
CA PHE A 390 10.69 2.03 -18.41
C PHE A 390 11.76 1.04 -17.93
N ASP A 391 12.25 0.14 -18.78
CA ASP A 391 13.34 -0.79 -18.41
C ASP A 391 14.63 -0.06 -18.07
N SER A 392 14.82 1.15 -18.62
CA SER A 392 15.97 2.02 -18.38
C SER A 392 15.76 3.02 -17.22
N LEU A 393 14.62 2.99 -16.54
CA LEU A 393 14.19 3.94 -15.50
C LEU A 393 13.99 3.24 -14.15
N PRO A 394 15.06 2.66 -13.55
CA PRO A 394 14.94 2.09 -12.21
C PRO A 394 14.62 3.19 -11.19
N ASP A 395 13.93 2.79 -10.14
CA ASP A 395 13.64 3.63 -8.97
C ASP A 395 13.08 5.01 -9.36
N LEU A 396 11.89 5.04 -9.97
CA LEU A 396 11.12 6.27 -10.09
C LEU A 396 10.68 6.69 -8.69
N ILE A 397 11.25 7.78 -8.15
CA ILE A 397 11.11 8.20 -6.74
C ILE A 397 10.47 9.57 -6.55
N SER A 398 10.40 10.38 -7.59
CA SER A 398 9.79 11.71 -7.55
C SER A 398 8.81 11.92 -8.69
N VAL A 399 7.76 12.71 -8.48
CA VAL A 399 6.73 13.00 -9.48
C VAL A 399 6.21 14.43 -9.33
N ALA A 400 6.03 15.11 -10.46
CA ALA A 400 5.36 16.40 -10.55
C ALA A 400 4.40 16.40 -11.75
N ILE A 401 3.31 17.12 -11.61
CA ILE A 401 2.31 17.27 -12.67
C ILE A 401 2.41 18.68 -13.23
N ASP A 402 2.55 18.80 -14.54
CA ASP A 402 2.61 20.10 -15.22
C ASP A 402 1.26 20.83 -15.05
N PRO A 403 1.25 22.03 -14.44
CA PRO A 403 0.00 22.74 -14.18
C PRO A 403 -0.71 23.23 -15.44
N ARG A 404 -0.02 23.23 -16.61
CA ARG A 404 -0.56 23.74 -17.88
C ARG A 404 -1.35 22.71 -18.67
N ASP A 405 -0.89 21.46 -18.67
CA ASP A 405 -1.41 20.39 -19.54
C ASP A 405 -1.63 19.04 -18.84
N GLU A 406 -1.38 19.00 -17.52
CA GLU A 406 -1.52 17.81 -16.66
C GLU A 406 -0.61 16.64 -17.06
N THR A 407 0.44 16.86 -17.84
CA THR A 407 1.43 15.85 -18.17
C THR A 407 2.27 15.48 -16.98
N ILE A 408 2.78 14.24 -16.96
CA ILE A 408 3.48 13.66 -15.79
C ILE A 408 4.98 13.79 -16.01
N TRP A 409 5.68 14.39 -15.04
CA TRP A 409 7.13 14.40 -14.94
C TRP A 409 7.56 13.53 -13.78
N ALA A 410 8.51 12.62 -14.01
CA ALA A 410 8.97 11.71 -12.96
C ALA A 410 10.48 11.52 -12.98
N GLY A 411 11.08 11.53 -11.80
CA GLY A 411 12.51 11.36 -11.61
C GLY A 411 12.89 9.93 -11.24
N SER A 412 13.80 9.34 -12.02
CA SER A 412 14.44 8.06 -11.73
C SER A 412 15.77 8.26 -11.01
N TYR A 413 15.99 7.45 -9.97
CA TYR A 413 17.26 7.46 -9.22
C TYR A 413 18.34 6.60 -9.88
N GLY A 414 18.55 6.86 -11.17
CA GLY A 414 19.55 6.19 -12.00
C GLY A 414 19.30 6.34 -13.49
N GLY A 415 18.05 6.50 -13.91
CA GLY A 415 17.60 6.54 -15.30
C GLY A 415 17.30 7.92 -15.87
N GLY A 416 17.44 9.01 -15.08
CA GLY A 416 17.17 10.37 -15.52
C GLY A 416 15.74 10.84 -15.29
N LEU A 417 15.25 11.75 -16.14
CA LEU A 417 13.94 12.38 -16.03
C LEU A 417 13.01 11.84 -17.12
N LEU A 418 11.85 11.35 -16.73
CA LEU A 418 10.78 10.88 -17.60
C LEU A 418 9.73 11.97 -17.75
N HIS A 419 9.26 12.20 -18.98
CA HIS A 419 8.07 12.98 -19.28
C HIS A 419 7.03 12.11 -20.01
N ILE A 420 5.86 11.95 -19.41
CA ILE A 420 4.71 11.28 -20.03
C ILE A 420 3.80 12.36 -20.57
N LYS A 421 3.78 12.51 -21.89
CA LYS A 421 2.99 13.51 -22.60
C LYS A 421 1.55 13.05 -22.80
N ALA A 422 0.69 13.96 -23.23
CA ALA A 422 -0.65 13.62 -23.67
C ALA A 422 -0.63 12.51 -24.74
N GLY A 423 -1.61 11.60 -24.68
CA GLY A 423 -1.65 10.43 -25.56
C GLY A 423 -0.65 9.32 -25.21
N ASN A 424 -0.09 9.33 -24.00
CA ASN A 424 0.87 8.33 -23.47
C ASN A 424 2.13 8.18 -24.34
N SER A 425 2.65 9.28 -24.89
CA SER A 425 4.00 9.27 -25.46
C SER A 425 5.03 9.57 -24.39
N PHE A 426 6.17 8.87 -24.43
CA PHE A 426 7.19 8.88 -23.37
C PHE A 426 8.48 9.51 -23.89
N GLU A 427 9.08 10.43 -23.13
CA GLU A 427 10.36 11.04 -23.44
C GLU A 427 11.28 10.95 -22.21
N VAL A 428 12.54 10.61 -22.42
CA VAL A 428 13.52 10.45 -21.33
C VAL A 428 14.69 11.40 -21.57
N PHE A 429 14.99 12.19 -20.54
CA PHE A 429 16.09 13.16 -20.52
C PHE A 429 17.26 12.62 -19.66
N LYS A 430 18.44 12.56 -20.27
CA LYS A 430 19.72 12.16 -19.67
C LYS A 430 20.82 13.07 -20.24
N GLN A 431 21.85 12.48 -20.86
CA GLN A 431 22.94 13.20 -21.55
C GLN A 431 22.47 14.07 -22.75
N ASN A 432 21.26 13.85 -23.22
CA ASN A 432 20.61 14.67 -24.26
C ASN A 432 19.97 15.97 -23.71
N SER A 433 20.20 16.25 -22.43
CA SER A 433 19.68 17.41 -21.70
C SER A 433 20.71 17.93 -20.70
N SER A 434 20.34 18.86 -19.84
CA SER A 434 21.17 19.34 -18.75
C SER A 434 21.13 18.48 -17.47
N ILE A 435 20.50 17.30 -17.51
CA ILE A 435 20.58 16.33 -16.41
C ILE A 435 21.98 15.72 -16.39
N GLY A 436 22.72 16.00 -15.32
CA GLY A 436 24.09 15.50 -15.13
C GLY A 436 24.13 14.10 -14.56
N GLN A 437 25.18 13.34 -14.90
CA GLN A 437 25.49 12.09 -14.20
C GLN A 437 26.10 12.36 -12.82
N THR A 438 26.01 11.40 -11.93
CA THR A 438 26.64 11.51 -10.60
C THR A 438 28.15 11.49 -10.70
N THR A 439 28.84 12.23 -9.83
CA THR A 439 30.32 12.32 -9.81
C THR A 439 31.00 11.03 -9.29
N PHE A 440 30.27 10.17 -8.59
CA PHE A 440 30.79 8.97 -7.94
C PHE A 440 30.21 7.63 -8.50
N ASP A 441 29.21 7.69 -9.40
CA ASP A 441 28.60 6.52 -10.07
C ASP A 441 28.37 6.90 -11.55
N PRO A 442 29.43 6.88 -12.41
CA PRO A 442 29.34 7.29 -13.80
C PRO A 442 28.28 6.51 -14.58
N GLY A 443 27.55 7.22 -15.45
CA GLY A 443 26.43 6.66 -16.21
C GLY A 443 25.09 6.62 -15.45
N SER A 444 25.07 7.01 -14.17
CA SER A 444 23.85 7.12 -13.36
C SER A 444 23.33 8.55 -13.32
N TYR A 445 22.12 8.77 -13.82
CA TYR A 445 21.44 10.06 -13.85
C TYR A 445 20.34 10.04 -12.79
N ARG A 446 20.58 10.69 -11.63
CA ARG A 446 19.69 10.58 -10.45
C ARG A 446 18.84 11.82 -10.28
N VAL A 447 17.57 11.72 -10.65
CA VAL A 447 16.55 12.76 -10.41
C VAL A 447 15.74 12.38 -9.19
N SER A 448 15.81 13.22 -8.14
CA SER A 448 15.34 12.89 -6.79
C SER A 448 14.32 13.87 -6.20
N GLY A 449 14.02 14.95 -6.90
CA GLY A 449 13.02 15.93 -6.49
C GLY A 449 12.59 16.79 -7.67
N LEU A 450 11.30 17.13 -7.73
CA LEU A 450 10.67 17.89 -8.80
C LEU A 450 9.69 18.91 -8.23
N ALA A 451 9.71 20.15 -8.71
CA ALA A 451 8.70 21.15 -8.36
C ALA A 451 8.52 22.17 -9.49
N PHE A 452 7.28 22.51 -9.80
CA PHE A 452 6.97 23.65 -10.67
C PHE A 452 6.93 24.95 -9.87
N ASP A 453 7.48 26.04 -10.44
CA ASP A 453 7.29 27.38 -9.93
C ASP A 453 6.02 28.04 -10.52
N LYS A 454 5.71 29.28 -10.06
CA LYS A 454 4.53 30.02 -10.52
C LYS A 454 4.62 30.42 -12.01
N GLU A 455 5.81 30.46 -12.58
CA GLU A 455 6.09 30.74 -13.98
C GLU A 455 6.10 29.46 -14.85
N ASN A 456 5.74 28.31 -14.25
CA ASN A 456 5.73 26.97 -14.85
C ASN A 456 7.11 26.46 -15.31
N ASN A 457 8.19 26.88 -14.65
CA ASN A 457 9.48 26.26 -14.81
C ASN A 457 9.57 25.03 -13.90
N LEU A 458 10.11 23.93 -14.43
CA LEU A 458 10.32 22.69 -13.66
C LEU A 458 11.71 22.71 -13.01
N TRP A 459 11.74 22.83 -11.69
CA TRP A 459 12.93 22.72 -10.86
C TRP A 459 13.19 21.27 -10.49
N ILE A 460 14.46 20.85 -10.60
CA ILE A 460 14.87 19.45 -10.56
C ILE A 460 16.07 19.31 -9.63
N SER A 461 15.98 18.44 -8.67
CA SER A 461 17.12 17.99 -7.86
C SER A 461 17.83 16.85 -8.57
N ASN A 462 19.07 17.07 -8.99
CA ASN A 462 19.91 16.11 -9.70
C ASN A 462 20.99 15.58 -8.73
N TYR A 463 20.62 14.58 -7.93
CA TYR A 463 21.43 14.02 -6.85
C TYR A 463 22.81 13.54 -7.35
N GLY A 464 23.86 14.00 -6.71
CA GLY A 464 25.23 13.57 -6.95
C GLY A 464 25.90 14.18 -8.18
N ALA A 465 25.21 14.99 -8.97
CA ALA A 465 25.80 15.71 -10.09
C ALA A 465 26.65 16.91 -9.59
N ALA A 466 27.64 17.33 -10.35
CA ALA A 466 28.44 18.49 -10.02
C ALA A 466 27.60 19.78 -9.93
N GLN A 467 26.64 19.93 -10.83
CA GLN A 467 25.57 20.94 -10.77
C GLN A 467 24.27 20.22 -10.41
N ASN A 468 23.96 20.20 -9.13
CA ASN A 468 22.93 19.34 -8.58
C ASN A 468 21.52 19.96 -8.54
N ILE A 469 21.35 21.18 -8.99
CA ILE A 469 20.07 21.85 -9.21
C ILE A 469 19.93 22.20 -10.68
N VAL A 470 18.85 21.80 -11.28
CA VAL A 470 18.56 22.01 -12.71
C VAL A 470 17.19 22.65 -12.84
N VAL A 471 17.02 23.54 -13.78
CA VAL A 471 15.70 24.04 -14.18
C VAL A 471 15.47 23.81 -15.67
N ARG A 472 14.32 23.26 -15.99
CA ARG A 472 13.77 23.29 -17.33
C ARG A 472 12.75 24.42 -17.41
N LYS A 473 13.09 25.46 -18.15
CA LYS A 473 12.24 26.65 -18.29
C LYS A 473 10.96 26.34 -19.07
N ASN A 474 9.96 27.16 -18.89
CA ASN A 474 8.66 27.03 -19.58
C ASN A 474 8.77 27.08 -21.11
N ASP A 475 9.83 27.71 -21.66
CA ASP A 475 10.18 27.74 -23.09
C ASP A 475 10.92 26.45 -23.57
N GLY A 476 11.18 25.51 -22.66
CA GLY A 476 11.88 24.25 -22.93
C GLY A 476 13.41 24.32 -22.82
N SER A 477 14.00 25.49 -22.63
CA SER A 477 15.45 25.64 -22.42
C SER A 477 15.86 25.21 -21.00
N TRP A 478 17.15 24.98 -20.79
CA TRP A 478 17.70 24.44 -19.55
C TRP A 478 18.78 25.36 -18.95
N LYS A 479 18.81 25.36 -17.60
CA LYS A 479 19.89 26.00 -16.82
C LYS A 479 20.23 25.11 -15.63
N THR A 480 21.49 25.17 -15.20
CA THR A 480 22.01 24.40 -14.08
C THR A 480 22.67 25.30 -13.05
N PHE A 481 22.63 24.88 -11.79
CA PHE A 481 23.17 25.60 -10.64
C PHE A 481 23.89 24.64 -9.71
N ALA A 482 24.90 25.17 -9.00
CA ALA A 482 25.58 24.49 -7.91
C ALA A 482 25.65 25.43 -6.69
N PRO A 483 25.33 24.94 -5.49
CA PRO A 483 25.49 25.72 -4.27
C PRO A 483 26.94 26.11 -4.07
N PRO A 484 27.23 27.31 -3.52
CA PRO A 484 28.61 27.79 -3.31
C PRO A 484 29.30 27.16 -2.08
N PHE A 485 28.76 26.09 -1.53
CA PHE A 485 29.26 25.36 -0.37
C PHE A 485 29.31 23.85 -0.64
N ALA A 486 30.24 23.17 0.03
CA ALA A 486 30.41 21.74 -0.13
C ALA A 486 29.26 20.95 0.49
N LEU A 487 28.82 19.94 -0.22
CA LEU A 487 27.78 18.97 0.22
C LEU A 487 28.30 17.54 0.12
N ASN A 488 28.02 16.72 1.12
CA ASN A 488 28.30 15.29 1.04
C ASN A 488 27.53 14.71 -0.16
N GLU A 489 28.24 14.03 -1.06
CA GLU A 489 27.71 13.42 -2.30
C GLU A 489 26.99 14.40 -3.25
N ASN A 490 27.17 15.72 -3.14
CA ASN A 490 26.35 16.72 -3.84
C ASN A 490 24.85 16.40 -3.75
N ALA A 491 24.42 15.95 -2.57
CA ALA A 491 23.08 15.41 -2.37
C ALA A 491 22.02 16.52 -2.41
N ALA A 492 21.05 16.35 -3.29
CA ALA A 492 19.82 17.14 -3.37
C ALA A 492 18.64 16.18 -3.55
N SER A 493 17.49 16.49 -2.95
CA SER A 493 16.32 15.61 -2.95
C SER A 493 15.03 16.42 -3.06
N GLN A 494 14.01 16.17 -2.24
CA GLN A 494 12.74 16.88 -2.28
C GLN A 494 12.94 18.39 -2.39
N ILE A 495 12.23 19.03 -3.30
CA ILE A 495 12.25 20.46 -3.55
C ILE A 495 10.83 21.01 -3.51
N ILE A 496 10.67 22.18 -2.88
CA ILE A 496 9.43 22.96 -2.94
C ILE A 496 9.77 24.41 -3.30
N VAL A 497 8.79 25.13 -3.83
CA VAL A 497 8.91 26.56 -4.13
C VAL A 497 7.94 27.33 -3.21
N ASP A 498 8.44 28.35 -2.52
CA ASP A 498 7.64 29.18 -1.64
C ASP A 498 6.97 30.36 -2.37
N ASP A 499 6.29 31.22 -1.63
CA ASP A 499 5.57 32.36 -2.20
C ASP A 499 6.48 33.46 -2.73
N GLU A 500 7.71 33.54 -2.25
CA GLU A 500 8.78 34.44 -2.71
C GLU A 500 9.54 33.89 -3.92
N GLY A 501 9.22 32.66 -4.36
CA GLY A 501 9.91 31.96 -5.44
C GLY A 501 11.24 31.33 -5.00
N GLN A 502 11.52 31.22 -3.69
CA GLN A 502 12.68 30.53 -3.16
C GLN A 502 12.49 29.03 -3.23
N LYS A 503 13.57 28.30 -3.54
CA LYS A 503 13.59 26.83 -3.61
C LYS A 503 14.15 26.30 -2.30
N TRP A 504 13.34 25.53 -1.60
CA TRP A 504 13.70 24.84 -0.37
C TRP A 504 13.99 23.38 -0.73
N ILE A 505 15.25 22.97 -0.56
CA ILE A 505 15.73 21.70 -1.09
C ILE A 505 16.31 20.88 0.04
N VAL A 506 15.74 19.71 0.27
CA VAL A 506 16.27 18.73 1.22
C VAL A 506 17.62 18.24 0.71
N SER A 507 18.66 18.37 1.54
CA SER A 507 19.98 17.84 1.24
C SER A 507 20.32 16.71 2.22
N PRO A 508 20.14 15.43 1.79
CA PRO A 508 20.42 14.26 2.61
C PRO A 508 21.90 14.14 3.04
N LYS A 509 22.23 13.03 3.73
CA LYS A 509 23.60 12.74 4.19
C LYS A 509 24.13 13.71 5.25
N GLY A 510 23.22 14.27 6.07
CA GLY A 510 23.59 15.19 7.15
C GLY A 510 24.01 16.59 6.67
N ASN A 511 23.65 16.96 5.45
CA ASN A 511 23.95 18.28 4.90
C ASN A 511 23.05 19.38 5.46
N GLY A 512 21.74 19.10 5.65
CA GLY A 512 20.75 20.08 6.10
C GLY A 512 19.70 20.42 5.05
N LEU A 513 19.27 21.69 5.02
CA LEU A 513 18.27 22.21 4.07
C LEU A 513 18.86 23.40 3.31
N ILE A 514 18.85 23.30 1.99
CA ILE A 514 19.32 24.36 1.10
C ILE A 514 18.17 25.32 0.81
N VAL A 515 18.42 26.63 0.86
CA VAL A 515 17.53 27.64 0.33
C VAL A 515 18.22 28.37 -0.81
N PHE A 516 17.59 28.39 -1.96
CA PHE A 516 18.07 29.04 -3.17
C PHE A 516 17.06 30.06 -3.68
N ASN A 517 17.50 31.30 -3.87
CA ASN A 517 16.73 32.37 -4.48
C ASN A 517 17.47 32.91 -5.69
N ASN A 518 16.93 32.70 -6.88
CA ASN A 518 17.44 33.21 -8.14
C ASN A 518 16.92 34.64 -8.46
N ASN A 519 16.39 35.34 -7.48
CA ASN A 519 15.89 36.71 -7.58
C ASN A 519 14.97 36.97 -8.80
N LYS A 520 14.19 35.94 -9.22
CA LYS A 520 13.32 35.92 -10.41
C LYS A 520 14.07 36.09 -11.76
N THR A 521 15.40 35.87 -11.77
CA THR A 521 16.26 35.98 -12.97
C THR A 521 17.04 34.69 -13.15
N ILE A 522 16.47 33.71 -13.88
CA ILE A 522 17.07 32.37 -14.05
C ILE A 522 18.45 32.45 -14.75
N ASP A 523 18.62 33.40 -15.69
CA ASP A 523 19.81 33.47 -16.53
C ASP A 523 20.92 34.35 -15.94
N ASN A 524 20.65 35.15 -14.91
CA ASN A 524 21.62 35.98 -14.23
C ASN A 524 22.08 35.36 -12.91
N ALA A 525 23.25 34.72 -12.91
CA ALA A 525 23.79 34.09 -11.70
C ALA A 525 24.44 35.07 -10.70
N THR A 526 24.54 36.36 -11.03
CA THR A 526 25.23 37.33 -10.15
C THR A 526 24.39 37.81 -9.00
N ASP A 527 23.06 37.65 -9.09
CA ASP A 527 22.08 38.01 -8.04
C ASP A 527 21.55 36.81 -7.29
N ASP A 528 22.04 35.60 -7.60
CA ASP A 528 21.71 34.37 -6.90
C ASP A 528 22.09 34.42 -5.41
N LYS A 529 21.17 33.98 -4.56
CA LYS A 529 21.39 33.90 -3.12
C LYS A 529 21.21 32.48 -2.63
N TRP A 530 22.13 32.07 -1.75
CA TRP A 530 22.19 30.72 -1.21
C TRP A 530 22.30 30.75 0.31
N LYS A 531 21.58 29.86 1.00
CA LYS A 531 21.72 29.63 2.43
C LYS A 531 21.59 28.14 2.73
N LEU A 532 22.37 27.65 3.68
CA LEU A 532 22.29 26.29 4.17
C LEU A 532 21.83 26.31 5.63
N TYR A 533 20.65 25.76 5.89
CA TYR A 533 20.09 25.59 7.23
C TYR A 533 20.65 24.30 7.85
N ARG A 534 21.12 24.44 9.10
CA ARG A 534 21.67 23.35 9.93
C ARG A 534 21.18 23.45 11.35
N SER A 535 21.54 22.47 12.19
CA SER A 535 21.29 22.51 13.62
C SER A 535 22.20 23.56 14.29
N GLY A 536 21.63 24.32 15.23
CA GLY A 536 22.30 25.39 15.96
C GLY A 536 21.76 26.78 15.63
N ALA A 537 21.69 27.64 16.65
CA ALA A 537 21.20 29.00 16.54
C ALA A 537 22.12 29.84 15.63
N GLY A 538 21.53 30.69 14.81
CA GLY A 538 22.23 31.53 13.83
C GLY A 538 22.58 30.84 12.51
N ILE A 539 22.46 29.51 12.44
CA ILE A 539 22.73 28.73 11.24
C ILE A 539 21.53 27.90 10.77
N GLY A 540 20.33 28.24 11.27
CA GLY A 540 19.05 27.64 10.84
C GLY A 540 18.23 27.02 11.95
N ASN A 541 18.82 26.65 13.08
CA ASN A 541 18.18 26.09 14.28
C ASN A 541 17.31 24.85 14.01
N LEU A 542 17.77 23.97 13.09
CA LEU A 542 17.10 22.69 12.84
C LEU A 542 17.34 21.73 14.02
N PRO A 543 16.41 20.78 14.30
CA PRO A 543 16.63 19.73 15.30
C PRO A 543 17.90 18.92 15.04
N THR A 544 18.10 18.53 13.78
CA THR A 544 19.32 17.85 13.28
C THR A 544 19.60 18.23 11.83
N ASN A 545 20.79 17.89 11.33
CA ASN A 545 21.16 18.06 9.92
C ASN A 545 20.58 16.97 9.00
N ASN A 546 19.97 15.91 9.56
CA ASN A 546 19.31 14.88 8.76
C ASN A 546 17.89 15.29 8.43
N VAL A 547 17.74 16.17 7.45
CA VAL A 547 16.44 16.61 6.93
C VAL A 547 15.87 15.53 6.02
N LEU A 548 14.60 15.17 6.24
CA LEU A 548 13.89 14.11 5.54
C LEU A 548 12.74 14.64 4.68
N SER A 549 12.12 15.75 5.07
CA SER A 549 10.98 16.32 4.36
C SER A 549 10.86 17.83 4.56
N VAL A 550 10.20 18.47 3.62
CA VAL A 550 9.86 19.89 3.67
C VAL A 550 8.46 20.13 3.12
N ALA A 551 7.69 21.01 3.74
CA ALA A 551 6.36 21.41 3.28
C ALA A 551 6.10 22.89 3.55
N LYS A 552 5.34 23.55 2.66
CA LYS A 552 4.84 24.91 2.87
C LYS A 552 3.41 24.83 3.37
N ASP A 553 3.08 25.54 4.44
CA ASP A 553 1.72 25.66 4.95
C ASP A 553 0.94 26.84 4.32
N LYS A 554 -0.31 27.01 4.72
CA LYS A 554 -1.19 28.02 4.15
C LYS A 554 -0.87 29.45 4.60
N ASN A 555 -0.08 29.59 5.66
CA ASN A 555 0.47 30.87 6.12
C ASN A 555 1.80 31.23 5.42
N GLY A 556 2.28 30.36 4.53
CA GLY A 556 3.57 30.48 3.87
C GLY A 556 4.75 30.01 4.72
N PHE A 557 4.53 29.45 5.90
CA PHE A 557 5.60 28.92 6.75
C PHE A 557 6.15 27.62 6.19
N ILE A 558 7.44 27.40 6.40
CA ILE A 558 8.14 26.22 5.91
C ILE A 558 8.37 25.26 7.07
N TRP A 559 7.67 24.12 7.01
CA TRP A 559 7.79 23.01 7.93
C TRP A 559 8.90 22.08 7.46
N VAL A 560 9.85 21.79 8.35
CA VAL A 560 11.03 20.96 8.06
C VAL A 560 11.01 19.73 8.94
N GLY A 561 10.83 18.55 8.35
CA GLY A 561 10.89 17.27 9.03
C GLY A 561 12.32 16.75 9.06
N THR A 562 12.77 16.28 10.22
CA THR A 562 14.09 15.68 10.43
C THR A 562 13.98 14.28 11.01
N ASN A 563 15.09 13.59 11.21
CA ASN A 563 15.10 12.31 11.91
C ASN A 563 14.94 12.43 13.43
N ASP A 564 14.73 13.65 13.98
CA ASP A 564 14.52 13.91 15.41
C ASP A 564 13.55 15.07 15.63
N GLY A 565 12.39 15.01 14.94
CA GLY A 565 11.33 16.02 15.09
C GLY A 565 11.25 17.03 13.95
N VAL A 566 10.56 18.15 14.22
CA VAL A 566 10.28 19.20 13.24
C VAL A 566 10.78 20.56 13.67
N ALA A 567 11.04 21.40 12.67
CA ALA A 567 11.26 22.83 12.82
C ALA A 567 10.37 23.61 11.84
N VAL A 568 10.05 24.87 12.14
CA VAL A 568 9.21 25.74 11.31
C VAL A 568 9.89 27.07 11.06
N VAL A 569 10.16 27.42 9.81
CA VAL A 569 10.64 28.72 9.39
C VAL A 569 9.41 29.61 9.17
N GLN A 570 9.18 30.54 10.10
CA GLN A 570 7.98 31.41 10.11
C GLN A 570 8.15 32.74 9.38
N CYS A 571 9.36 33.05 8.91
CA CYS A 571 9.72 34.28 8.24
C CYS A 571 10.52 34.04 6.96
N PRO A 572 10.02 33.21 6.00
CA PRO A 572 10.80 32.82 4.81
C PRO A 572 11.22 34.02 3.96
N GLN A 573 10.44 35.13 3.94
CA GLN A 573 10.78 36.36 3.26
C GLN A 573 12.07 37.04 3.79
N ASN A 574 12.48 36.73 5.04
CA ASN A 574 13.63 37.34 5.72
C ASN A 574 14.89 36.46 5.67
N VAL A 575 14.87 35.31 5.01
CA VAL A 575 15.99 34.34 4.98
C VAL A 575 17.31 34.99 4.56
N PHE A 576 17.26 35.90 3.60
CA PHE A 576 18.44 36.61 3.04
C PHE A 576 18.56 38.06 3.55
N SER A 577 17.75 38.47 4.53
CA SER A 577 17.93 39.79 5.18
C SER A 577 19.07 39.77 6.19
N SER A 578 19.49 40.95 6.66
CA SER A 578 20.55 41.09 7.68
C SER A 578 20.16 40.46 9.02
N GLN A 579 18.84 40.38 9.33
CA GLN A 579 18.32 39.75 10.54
C GLN A 579 18.29 38.23 10.43
N GLY A 580 18.23 37.72 9.19
CA GLY A 580 18.05 36.29 8.92
C GLY A 580 16.68 35.79 9.40
N CYS A 581 16.50 34.48 9.37
CA CYS A 581 15.31 33.79 9.85
C CYS A 581 15.70 32.37 10.25
N ASP A 582 15.87 32.13 11.54
CA ASP A 582 16.08 30.78 12.07
C ASP A 582 14.72 30.09 12.25
N ALA A 583 14.71 28.75 12.20
CA ALA A 583 13.53 27.97 12.45
C ALA A 583 13.17 27.96 13.96
N VAL A 584 11.89 27.87 14.23
CA VAL A 584 11.32 27.67 15.57
C VAL A 584 11.03 26.19 15.76
N LEU A 585 11.32 25.64 16.94
CA LEU A 585 10.95 24.29 17.31
C LEU A 585 9.58 24.30 18.00
N PRO A 586 8.52 23.78 17.38
CA PRO A 586 7.18 23.77 17.98
C PRO A 586 7.16 22.94 19.27
N VAL A 587 6.38 23.39 20.24
CA VAL A 587 6.22 22.72 21.54
C VAL A 587 4.79 22.20 21.65
N VAL A 588 4.65 20.97 22.07
CA VAL A 588 3.36 20.32 22.38
C VAL A 588 3.31 19.95 23.84
N THR A 589 2.14 20.16 24.48
CA THR A 589 1.89 19.71 25.84
C THR A 589 1.21 18.35 25.80
N GLN A 590 1.88 17.32 26.31
CA GLN A 590 1.36 15.97 26.37
C GLN A 590 1.55 15.40 27.78
N GLY A 591 0.46 14.89 28.39
CA GLY A 591 0.50 14.37 29.75
C GLY A 591 0.93 15.37 30.82
N GLY A 592 0.74 16.67 30.58
CA GLY A 592 1.15 17.76 31.49
C GLY A 592 2.62 18.20 31.35
N PHE A 593 3.36 17.64 30.40
CA PHE A 593 4.74 18.02 30.11
C PHE A 593 4.87 18.67 28.74
N ASN A 594 5.68 19.73 28.69
CA ASN A 594 6.04 20.38 27.43
C ASN A 594 7.24 19.65 26.79
N GLN A 595 7.09 19.31 25.53
CA GLN A 595 8.17 18.71 24.74
C GLN A 595 8.17 19.28 23.31
N TYR A 596 9.30 19.19 22.63
CA TYR A 596 9.35 19.54 21.20
C TYR A 596 8.52 18.54 20.41
N LEU A 597 7.76 19.07 19.45
CA LEU A 597 6.88 18.29 18.60
C LEU A 597 7.69 17.25 17.82
N PHE A 598 7.28 15.98 17.90
CA PHE A 598 7.93 14.83 17.29
C PHE A 598 9.39 14.58 17.71
N LYS A 599 9.81 15.05 18.89
CA LYS A 599 11.13 14.69 19.44
C LYS A 599 11.28 13.17 19.53
N GLY A 600 12.35 12.63 18.96
CA GLY A 600 12.59 11.18 18.86
C GLY A 600 11.89 10.49 17.68
N GLU A 601 11.17 11.20 16.82
CA GLU A 601 10.48 10.66 15.65
C GLU A 601 11.16 11.07 14.34
N GLU A 602 11.23 10.12 13.40
CA GLU A 602 11.65 10.40 12.02
C GLU A 602 10.47 10.98 11.22
N VAL A 603 10.49 12.26 10.92
CA VAL A 603 9.44 12.95 10.15
C VAL A 603 9.71 12.88 8.65
N ARG A 604 9.12 11.89 7.99
CA ARG A 604 9.43 11.50 6.61
C ARG A 604 8.61 12.21 5.54
N SER A 605 7.43 12.70 5.90
CA SER A 605 6.56 13.45 5.01
C SER A 605 5.64 14.34 5.82
N ILE A 606 5.37 15.53 5.33
CA ILE A 606 4.40 16.48 5.89
C ILE A 606 3.48 16.90 4.76
N ALA A 607 2.17 16.80 4.98
CA ALA A 607 1.14 17.25 4.05
C ALA A 607 0.16 18.18 4.77
N VAL A 608 -0.21 19.27 4.14
CA VAL A 608 -1.05 20.32 4.72
C VAL A 608 -2.46 20.20 4.17
N ASP A 609 -3.46 20.12 5.07
CA ASP A 609 -4.85 19.98 4.66
C ASP A 609 -5.56 21.34 4.49
N GLY A 610 -6.82 21.31 4.08
CA GLY A 610 -7.59 22.51 3.80
C GLY A 610 -7.81 23.44 5.00
N ALA A 611 -7.69 22.94 6.23
CA ALA A 611 -7.75 23.69 7.48
C ALA A 611 -6.37 24.06 8.05
N ASP A 612 -5.33 24.00 7.23
CA ASP A 612 -3.93 24.24 7.61
C ASP A 612 -3.37 23.28 8.67
N ARG A 613 -4.06 22.15 8.95
CA ARG A 613 -3.54 21.12 9.84
C ARG A 613 -2.46 20.31 9.10
N LYS A 614 -1.53 19.73 9.85
CA LYS A 614 -0.40 19.00 9.27
C LYS A 614 -0.59 17.50 9.52
N TRP A 615 -0.72 16.74 8.43
CA TRP A 615 -0.56 15.30 8.44
C TRP A 615 0.93 14.96 8.36
N VAL A 616 1.40 14.17 9.30
CA VAL A 616 2.83 13.85 9.46
C VAL A 616 3.05 12.35 9.41
N ALA A 617 3.90 11.91 8.49
CA ALA A 617 4.34 10.52 8.37
C ALA A 617 5.58 10.28 9.21
N THR A 618 5.54 9.26 10.07
CA THR A 618 6.68 8.81 10.85
C THR A 618 6.89 7.30 10.72
N LYS A 619 7.96 6.79 11.29
CA LYS A 619 8.21 5.34 11.42
C LYS A 619 7.26 4.67 12.43
N ASN A 620 6.58 5.45 13.26
CA ASN A 620 5.70 5.00 14.35
C ASN A 620 4.23 5.39 14.12
N GLY A 621 3.82 5.59 12.87
CA GLY A 621 2.45 5.87 12.45
C GLY A 621 2.26 7.19 11.71
N ALA A 622 0.99 7.52 11.45
CA ALA A 622 0.55 8.76 10.85
C ALA A 622 -0.10 9.66 11.92
N TRP A 623 0.24 10.94 11.91
CA TRP A 623 -0.24 11.90 12.87
C TRP A 623 -0.97 13.06 12.18
N LEU A 624 -2.02 13.57 12.79
CA LEU A 624 -2.62 14.85 12.43
C LEU A 624 -2.44 15.80 13.59
N VAL A 625 -1.79 16.93 13.34
CA VAL A 625 -1.63 18.01 14.33
C VAL A 625 -2.39 19.27 13.91
N SER A 626 -2.70 20.14 14.88
CA SER A 626 -3.30 21.45 14.64
C SER A 626 -2.49 22.31 13.67
N ALA A 627 -3.06 23.43 13.24
CA ALA A 627 -2.41 24.36 12.32
C ALA A 627 -1.09 24.90 12.90
N GLU A 628 -1.07 25.18 14.20
CA GLU A 628 0.07 25.70 14.94
C GLU A 628 1.04 24.60 15.42
N GLY A 629 0.62 23.31 15.37
CA GLY A 629 1.40 22.18 15.85
C GLY A 629 1.40 21.98 17.36
N ASP A 630 0.52 22.69 18.07
CA ASP A 630 0.42 22.66 19.54
C ASP A 630 -0.45 21.51 20.09
N LYS A 631 -1.24 20.85 19.21
CA LYS A 631 -2.13 19.74 19.56
C LYS A 631 -2.04 18.58 18.59
N VAL A 632 -2.03 17.36 19.12
CA VAL A 632 -2.25 16.13 18.36
C VAL A 632 -3.74 15.87 18.25
N ILE A 633 -4.28 15.79 17.03
CA ILE A 633 -5.68 15.53 16.72
C ILE A 633 -5.93 14.03 16.51
N TYR A 634 -5.09 13.40 15.68
CA TYR A 634 -5.10 11.95 15.44
C TYR A 634 -3.68 11.38 15.52
N ARG A 635 -3.60 10.15 15.99
CA ARG A 635 -2.45 9.27 15.83
C ARG A 635 -2.97 7.92 15.35
N PHE A 636 -2.64 7.56 14.12
CA PHE A 636 -2.99 6.27 13.53
C PHE A 636 -1.79 5.34 13.57
N THR A 637 -2.04 4.14 14.08
CA THR A 637 -1.09 3.02 14.14
C THR A 637 -1.79 1.74 13.68
N GLU A 638 -1.02 0.70 13.40
CA GLU A 638 -1.56 -0.63 13.10
C GLU A 638 -2.46 -1.19 14.21
N THR A 639 -2.28 -0.76 15.46
CA THR A 639 -3.04 -1.28 16.60
C THR A 639 -4.36 -0.56 16.86
N ASN A 640 -4.52 0.68 16.39
CA ASN A 640 -5.71 1.48 16.66
C ASN A 640 -6.48 1.91 15.41
N SER A 641 -6.02 1.51 14.23
CA SER A 641 -6.63 1.88 12.95
C SER A 641 -6.33 0.85 11.86
N PRO A 642 -7.03 0.88 10.72
CA PRO A 642 -6.73 0.07 9.55
C PRO A 642 -5.46 0.50 8.78
N LEU A 643 -4.61 1.35 9.34
CA LEU A 643 -3.31 1.69 8.75
C LEU A 643 -2.51 0.41 8.46
N LEU A 644 -2.00 0.26 7.24
CA LEU A 644 -1.39 -0.99 6.79
C LEU A 644 -0.02 -1.27 7.42
N SER A 645 0.71 -0.23 7.79
CA SER A 645 1.97 -0.31 8.54
C SER A 645 2.23 0.98 9.33
N ASN A 646 2.86 0.85 10.50
CA ASN A 646 3.35 2.00 11.26
C ASN A 646 4.45 2.76 10.51
N ASP A 647 5.19 2.08 9.63
CA ASP A 647 6.23 2.67 8.81
C ASP A 647 5.62 3.44 7.63
N VAL A 648 5.16 4.67 7.90
CA VAL A 648 4.56 5.56 6.89
C VAL A 648 5.65 6.32 6.16
N LYS A 649 5.68 6.19 4.84
CA LYS A 649 6.71 6.79 3.98
C LYS A 649 6.31 8.16 3.46
N ARG A 650 5.08 8.29 2.93
CA ARG A 650 4.57 9.51 2.29
C ARG A 650 3.09 9.72 2.59
N ILE A 651 2.66 10.97 2.52
CA ILE A 651 1.25 11.38 2.67
C ILE A 651 0.89 12.32 1.53
N ALA A 652 -0.29 12.12 0.92
CA ALA A 652 -0.91 13.06 0.00
C ALA A 652 -2.39 13.27 0.36
N ILE A 653 -2.95 14.40 0.00
CA ILE A 653 -4.32 14.78 0.38
C ILE A 653 -5.10 15.20 -0.87
N ASP A 654 -6.28 14.61 -1.04
CA ASP A 654 -7.31 15.17 -1.91
C ASP A 654 -7.96 16.37 -1.23
N GLY A 655 -7.57 17.56 -1.63
CA GLY A 655 -8.10 18.81 -1.05
C GLY A 655 -9.62 18.96 -1.23
N LYS A 656 -10.20 18.38 -2.27
CA LYS A 656 -11.64 18.48 -2.58
C LYS A 656 -12.49 17.58 -1.66
N THR A 657 -12.04 16.39 -1.37
CA THR A 657 -12.81 15.43 -0.55
C THR A 657 -12.32 15.32 0.88
N GLY A 658 -11.09 15.73 1.17
CA GLY A 658 -10.40 15.53 2.43
C GLY A 658 -9.89 14.09 2.61
N GLU A 659 -9.86 13.27 1.55
CA GLU A 659 -9.28 11.93 1.59
C GLU A 659 -7.76 12.05 1.65
N THR A 660 -7.17 11.48 2.69
CA THR A 660 -5.72 11.49 2.96
C THR A 660 -5.16 10.11 2.66
N PHE A 661 -4.19 10.04 1.77
CA PHE A 661 -3.51 8.82 1.34
C PHE A 661 -2.21 8.62 2.10
N PHE A 662 -2.01 7.42 2.62
CA PHE A 662 -0.82 6.99 3.35
C PHE A 662 -0.11 5.90 2.56
N ALA A 663 1.05 6.19 1.99
CA ALA A 663 1.95 5.18 1.43
C ALA A 663 2.80 4.63 2.58
N THR A 664 2.67 3.33 2.84
CA THR A 664 3.34 2.62 3.93
C THR A 664 4.25 1.52 3.39
N ALA A 665 5.05 0.89 4.25
CA ALA A 665 5.86 -0.27 3.89
C ALA A 665 5.02 -1.48 3.39
N ASN A 666 3.71 -1.52 3.70
CA ASN A 666 2.81 -2.63 3.36
C ASN A 666 1.71 -2.24 2.34
N GLY A 667 1.84 -1.09 1.68
CA GLY A 667 0.90 -0.62 0.67
C GLY A 667 0.28 0.73 0.96
N ILE A 668 -0.64 1.16 0.11
CA ILE A 668 -1.36 2.41 0.24
C ILE A 668 -2.72 2.16 0.87
N SER A 669 -3.07 2.96 1.88
CA SER A 669 -4.43 3.12 2.40
C SER A 669 -4.83 4.57 2.43
N SER A 670 -6.12 4.87 2.42
CA SER A 670 -6.62 6.23 2.56
C SER A 670 -7.67 6.33 3.65
N PHE A 671 -7.74 7.50 4.26
CA PHE A 671 -8.72 7.86 5.30
C PHE A 671 -9.37 9.19 4.93
N ARG A 672 -10.70 9.23 4.97
CA ARG A 672 -11.40 10.48 4.72
C ARG A 672 -11.50 11.31 5.97
N SER A 673 -10.70 12.38 6.00
CA SER A 673 -10.64 13.37 7.08
C SER A 673 -11.80 14.37 7.02
N THR A 674 -11.84 15.26 8.00
CA THR A 674 -12.90 16.26 8.18
C THR A 674 -12.65 17.59 7.49
N ALA A 675 -11.43 17.86 6.99
CA ALA A 675 -11.08 19.12 6.32
C ALA A 675 -11.03 18.96 4.81
N THR A 676 -11.49 19.97 4.10
CA THR A 676 -11.35 20.10 2.64
C THR A 676 -10.79 21.48 2.30
N GLU A 677 -10.34 21.72 1.06
CA GLU A 677 -9.98 23.06 0.62
C GLU A 677 -11.17 24.02 0.71
N GLY A 678 -10.90 25.23 1.20
CA GLY A 678 -11.90 26.29 1.32
C GLY A 678 -12.27 26.88 -0.04
N SER A 679 -13.55 27.24 -0.20
CA SER A 679 -14.02 28.04 -1.34
C SER A 679 -13.70 29.54 -1.09
N GLU A 680 -13.64 30.33 -2.16
CA GLU A 680 -13.50 31.80 -2.04
C GLU A 680 -14.74 32.45 -1.44
N THR A 681 -15.90 31.83 -1.63
CA THR A 681 -17.20 32.34 -1.16
C THR A 681 -18.06 31.17 -0.66
N ASN A 682 -19.01 31.47 0.24
CA ASN A 682 -20.00 30.50 0.74
C ASN A 682 -21.14 30.32 -0.29
N THR A 683 -20.81 29.97 -1.52
CA THR A 683 -21.77 29.68 -2.59
C THR A 683 -21.87 28.17 -2.82
N ASN A 684 -23.05 27.70 -3.26
CA ASN A 684 -23.28 26.27 -3.50
C ASN A 684 -23.11 25.37 -2.27
N VAL A 685 -23.61 25.83 -1.13
CA VAL A 685 -23.54 25.06 0.11
C VAL A 685 -24.39 23.80 0.01
N LEU A 686 -23.77 22.65 0.17
CA LEU A 686 -24.38 21.32 0.10
C LEU A 686 -24.30 20.62 1.45
N VAL A 687 -25.37 19.93 1.81
CA VAL A 687 -25.41 19.04 2.99
C VAL A 687 -25.50 17.60 2.53
N PHE A 688 -24.68 16.74 3.12
CA PHE A 688 -24.70 15.31 2.83
C PHE A 688 -24.51 14.44 4.09
N PRO A 689 -25.35 13.40 4.27
CA PRO A 689 -26.56 13.10 3.52
C PRO A 689 -27.67 14.11 3.77
N ASN A 690 -28.51 14.34 2.78
CA ASN A 690 -29.71 15.16 2.91
C ASN A 690 -30.80 14.65 1.95
N PRO A 691 -31.89 14.04 2.42
CA PRO A 691 -32.25 13.84 3.83
C PRO A 691 -31.27 12.95 4.61
N VAL A 692 -31.15 13.21 5.94
CA VAL A 692 -30.47 12.31 6.87
C VAL A 692 -31.40 11.13 7.18
N PRO A 693 -31.04 9.89 6.79
CA PRO A 693 -31.98 8.77 6.91
C PRO A 693 -32.12 8.27 8.37
N PRO A 694 -33.18 7.50 8.66
CA PRO A 694 -33.36 6.87 9.97
C PRO A 694 -32.15 6.05 10.38
N GLY A 695 -31.77 6.12 11.66
CA GLY A 695 -30.66 5.32 12.20
C GLY A 695 -29.26 5.74 11.72
N TYR A 696 -29.13 6.78 10.89
CA TYR A 696 -27.83 7.24 10.41
C TYR A 696 -26.95 7.70 11.58
N GLY A 697 -25.90 6.98 11.88
CA GLY A 697 -24.91 7.29 12.93
C GLY A 697 -23.61 7.94 12.42
N GLY A 698 -23.54 8.22 11.11
CA GLY A 698 -22.35 8.84 10.51
C GLY A 698 -22.32 10.35 10.63
N THR A 699 -21.29 10.93 10.05
CA THR A 699 -21.05 12.40 10.03
C THR A 699 -21.86 13.06 8.91
N ILE A 700 -22.57 14.13 9.27
CA ILE A 700 -23.26 15.01 8.31
C ILE A 700 -22.26 16.11 7.91
N ALA A 701 -22.00 16.22 6.61
CA ALA A 701 -21.06 17.21 6.06
C ALA A 701 -21.81 18.40 5.47
N ILE A 702 -21.35 19.60 5.75
CA ILE A 702 -21.81 20.86 5.17
C ILE A 702 -20.61 21.41 4.37
N ARG A 703 -20.69 21.43 3.04
CA ARG A 703 -19.60 21.75 2.13
C ARG A 703 -19.84 23.01 1.34
N GLY A 704 -18.81 23.52 0.64
CA GLY A 704 -18.87 24.75 -0.15
C GLY A 704 -18.71 26.00 0.71
N LEU A 705 -17.92 25.86 1.79
CA LEU A 705 -17.68 26.92 2.76
C LEU A 705 -16.34 27.61 2.51
N VAL A 706 -16.23 28.86 2.94
CA VAL A 706 -14.93 29.49 3.14
C VAL A 706 -14.26 28.93 4.40
N ASN A 707 -12.94 28.97 4.44
CA ASN A 707 -12.20 28.53 5.62
C ASN A 707 -12.64 29.35 6.86
N ASN A 708 -12.77 28.67 8.00
CA ASN A 708 -13.17 29.26 9.27
C ASN A 708 -14.61 29.82 9.33
N ALA A 709 -15.46 29.62 8.34
CA ALA A 709 -16.86 30.03 8.41
C ALA A 709 -17.56 29.45 9.65
N ILE A 710 -18.36 30.27 10.32
CA ILE A 710 -19.20 29.87 11.44
C ILE A 710 -20.50 29.29 10.88
N VAL A 711 -20.80 28.04 11.22
CA VAL A 711 -22.00 27.32 10.79
C VAL A 711 -22.91 27.14 12.01
N LYS A 712 -24.12 27.66 11.92
CA LYS A 712 -25.18 27.48 12.94
C LYS A 712 -26.30 26.62 12.35
N ILE A 713 -26.72 25.61 13.09
CA ILE A 713 -27.87 24.79 12.79
C ILE A 713 -28.98 25.15 13.75
N THR A 714 -30.12 25.58 13.22
CA THR A 714 -31.25 26.05 14.01
C THR A 714 -32.55 25.32 13.66
N GLU A 715 -33.49 25.31 14.55
CA GLU A 715 -34.88 24.97 14.22
C GLU A 715 -35.50 26.05 13.32
N MET A 716 -36.71 25.79 12.81
CA MET A 716 -37.42 26.72 11.92
C MET A 716 -37.79 28.05 12.61
N ASP A 717 -37.90 28.05 13.95
CA ASP A 717 -38.18 29.24 14.79
C ASP A 717 -36.90 30.03 15.13
N GLY A 718 -35.72 29.59 14.65
CA GLY A 718 -34.42 30.23 14.90
C GLY A 718 -33.72 29.75 16.16
N ARG A 719 -34.26 28.79 16.93
CA ARG A 719 -33.60 28.24 18.11
C ARG A 719 -32.34 27.47 17.73
N LEU A 720 -31.21 27.86 18.33
CA LEU A 720 -29.91 27.22 18.07
C LEU A 720 -29.91 25.75 18.54
N VAL A 721 -29.58 24.85 17.66
CA VAL A 721 -29.39 23.41 17.90
C VAL A 721 -27.91 23.09 18.10
N TYR A 722 -27.07 23.57 17.16
CA TYR A 722 -25.64 23.31 17.16
C TYR A 722 -24.88 24.43 16.45
N GLN A 723 -23.64 24.66 16.85
CA GLN A 723 -22.73 25.58 16.19
C GLN A 723 -21.36 24.94 16.03
N THR A 724 -20.77 25.11 14.87
CA THR A 724 -19.41 24.61 14.56
C THR A 724 -18.69 25.61 13.65
N LYS A 725 -17.39 25.37 13.44
CA LYS A 725 -16.52 26.14 12.55
C LYS A 725 -16.09 25.26 11.37
N ALA A 726 -16.06 25.83 10.18
CA ALA A 726 -15.58 25.12 9.00
C ALA A 726 -14.08 24.83 9.12
N LEU A 727 -13.70 23.61 8.76
CA LEU A 727 -12.34 23.15 8.61
C LEU A 727 -12.01 23.20 7.11
N GLY A 728 -11.41 24.30 6.68
CA GLY A 728 -11.32 24.61 5.26
C GLY A 728 -12.71 24.83 4.65
N GLY A 729 -13.06 24.09 3.61
CA GLY A 729 -14.35 24.19 2.89
C GLY A 729 -15.48 23.37 3.47
N GLN A 730 -15.33 22.75 4.64
CA GLN A 730 -16.30 21.80 5.19
C GLN A 730 -16.49 21.98 6.70
N ALA A 731 -17.74 21.98 7.13
CA ALA A 731 -18.11 21.78 8.53
C ALA A 731 -18.74 20.40 8.73
N VAL A 732 -18.57 19.81 9.90
CA VAL A 732 -19.09 18.49 10.23
C VAL A 732 -19.99 18.53 11.45
N TRP A 733 -21.03 17.69 11.45
CA TRP A 733 -22.01 17.56 12.52
C TRP A 733 -22.45 16.11 12.70
N ASP A 734 -22.65 15.67 13.92
CA ASP A 734 -23.05 14.30 14.26
C ASP A 734 -24.57 14.12 14.44
N GLY A 735 -25.38 15.15 14.15
CA GLY A 735 -26.84 15.13 14.30
C GLY A 735 -27.31 15.22 15.76
N LYS A 736 -26.49 15.79 16.65
CA LYS A 736 -26.83 16.02 18.05
C LYS A 736 -26.91 17.52 18.39
N ASP A 737 -27.67 17.82 19.42
CA ASP A 737 -27.74 19.19 20.00
C ASP A 737 -26.46 19.46 20.84
N TYR A 738 -26.33 20.68 21.33
CA TYR A 738 -25.22 21.10 22.19
C TYR A 738 -25.16 20.40 23.56
N LYS A 739 -26.22 19.61 23.92
CA LYS A 739 -26.24 18.72 25.09
C LYS A 739 -25.90 17.27 24.76
N GLY A 740 -25.54 16.98 23.51
CA GLY A 740 -25.21 15.64 23.04
C GLY A 740 -26.41 14.72 22.76
N ARG A 741 -27.64 15.27 22.77
CA ARG A 741 -28.86 14.51 22.50
C ARG A 741 -29.16 14.50 21.01
N ARG A 742 -29.58 13.33 20.49
CA ARG A 742 -30.03 13.19 19.09
C ARG A 742 -31.22 14.11 18.84
N ILE A 743 -31.22 14.82 17.72
CA ILE A 743 -32.32 15.70 17.33
C ILE A 743 -33.51 14.91 16.80
N SER A 744 -34.71 15.51 16.84
CA SER A 744 -35.95 14.96 16.34
C SER A 744 -36.06 15.05 14.81
N SER A 745 -36.97 14.27 14.20
CA SER A 745 -37.32 14.47 12.78
C SER A 745 -37.84 15.89 12.55
N GLY A 746 -37.34 16.51 11.49
CA GLY A 746 -37.71 17.88 11.16
C GLY A 746 -36.83 18.51 10.07
N VAL A 747 -37.15 19.77 9.78
CA VAL A 747 -36.32 20.60 8.90
C VAL A 747 -35.53 21.58 9.76
N TYR A 748 -34.23 21.62 9.55
CA TYR A 748 -33.30 22.49 10.24
C TYR A 748 -32.66 23.47 9.26
N LEU A 749 -32.48 24.72 9.68
CA LEU A 749 -31.85 25.77 8.89
C LEU A 749 -30.34 25.74 9.12
N VAL A 750 -29.57 25.92 8.06
CA VAL A 750 -28.11 26.08 8.10
C VAL A 750 -27.81 27.56 7.82
N LEU A 751 -27.39 28.26 8.85
CA LEU A 751 -26.96 29.66 8.77
C LEU A 751 -25.43 29.70 8.74
N ILE A 752 -24.87 30.56 7.89
CA ILE A 752 -23.43 30.70 7.74
C ILE A 752 -23.04 32.16 7.83
N SER A 753 -21.96 32.42 8.57
CA SER A 753 -21.33 33.74 8.61
C SER A 753 -19.80 33.58 8.46
N ASP A 754 -19.20 34.50 7.73
CA ASP A 754 -17.76 34.73 7.73
C ASP A 754 -17.39 35.67 8.88
N GLU A 755 -16.11 35.72 9.23
CA GLU A 755 -15.63 36.67 10.26
C GLU A 755 -16.05 38.12 9.92
N GLY A 756 -16.89 38.69 10.77
CA GLY A 756 -17.38 40.06 10.63
C GLY A 756 -18.52 40.29 9.65
N ARG A 757 -19.08 39.27 8.99
CA ARG A 757 -20.20 39.36 8.04
C ARG A 757 -21.54 38.95 8.68
N LYS A 758 -22.63 39.44 8.10
CA LYS A 758 -23.99 39.10 8.49
C LYS A 758 -24.28 37.62 8.23
N GLU A 759 -24.99 36.97 9.16
CA GLU A 759 -25.49 35.61 8.96
C GLU A 759 -26.47 35.53 7.78
N ASN A 760 -26.26 34.52 6.92
CA ASN A 760 -27.13 34.23 5.81
C ASN A 760 -27.64 32.80 5.89
N LEU A 761 -28.92 32.58 5.50
CA LEU A 761 -29.46 31.25 5.30
C LEU A 761 -28.83 30.64 4.04
N ALA A 762 -28.04 29.60 4.22
CA ALA A 762 -27.34 28.95 3.11
C ALA A 762 -28.10 27.74 2.55
N THR A 763 -28.67 26.90 3.44
CA THR A 763 -29.38 25.68 3.01
C THR A 763 -30.22 25.12 4.17
N LYS A 764 -30.89 23.97 3.93
CA LYS A 764 -31.70 23.25 4.91
C LYS A 764 -31.27 21.79 5.03
N ILE A 765 -31.45 21.23 6.21
CA ILE A 765 -31.25 19.80 6.48
C ILE A 765 -32.60 19.18 6.78
N VAL A 766 -32.96 18.12 6.08
CA VAL A 766 -34.10 17.26 6.40
C VAL A 766 -33.56 16.10 7.24
N PHE A 767 -34.00 15.99 8.47
CA PHE A 767 -33.57 14.97 9.42
C PHE A 767 -34.72 14.02 9.71
N ILE A 768 -34.47 12.70 9.61
CA ILE A 768 -35.47 11.65 9.87
C ILE A 768 -34.91 10.78 11.01
N SER A 769 -35.48 10.85 12.20
CA SER A 769 -34.96 10.17 13.39
C SER A 769 -35.44 8.72 13.55
N LYS A 770 -36.57 8.34 12.92
CA LYS A 770 -37.15 6.99 12.93
C LYS A 770 -37.69 6.61 11.55
#